data_42d01a79e8e8d113d90102799b558009
#
_entry.id   42d01a79e8e8d113d90102799b558009
#
_cell.length_a   1.000
_cell.length_b   1.000
_cell.length_c   1.000
_cell.angle_alpha   90.00
_cell.angle_beta   90.00
_cell.angle_gamma   90.00
#
_symmetry.space_group_name_H-M   'P 1'
#
loop_
_entity.id
_entity.type
_entity.pdbx_description
1 polymer ?
#
loop_
_entity_poly.entity_id
_entity_poly.type
_entity_poly.pdbx_seq_one_letter_code
_entity_poly.pdbx_strand_id
1 'polypeptide(L)'
;MKGNDIRESYLSFFENQKGHLRLKSFSLIPKDDPSLLLIGAGMAPLKPYFTGKVEPPRHRVTTSQKCIRTGDIENVGHTARHHTFFEMLGNFSFGDYFKKEAITWAWEFLTEVLKLDQSRLYVTIYPDDNEAHDYWHKMIGLPENHIYPLSDNFWEIGEGPCGPDSEIFYDQGEEFGTDPENQMGGDGDRFLEIWNLVFSQYDRQKDGSYLPLAKKNIDTGAGLERLAAVLQKKKNNFETDLFFPIIEEASALSGVPYGQSAQGDVALKVISDHARAITNMIADGILPSNEGRGYVLRRILRRAVRFGKLLGIQDAFIGQMIDVVISMMKPAYPELVDKQAFIKKVAGVEEDRFHATLNAGTDLLSEMLEDTKKKQGTVLSGDKVFKLYDTYGFPWELTDEIAKEQGLTIDKEGFEASMAEQKERARAARAKVSAKVATPDTTKLDAASLTTEDRDGETKLLLLGKDGKEIKEAADGTEVTVILQNNPFHAEGGGQIGDTGTITGEEGVIDVEDTKKLPDGIIYVIGTVREGTISEGDTVKAVVDRERREDLARNHTGTHMLQAALREVLGGQVNQAGSLVLPDRLRFDFTWPEPLSGKQLAAVEEAVNREILHALPVNIKEMPLEEAKKSGAMALFGEKYGSVVRVVSVGDFSKELCGGSHVKNSGELGSFRLISEGGIGSGIRRIEAVTGKKAYEMMKADRSLLENSASLLKGKVENVPEKIEKLLSEVKDLEKQLEALKKEQTKGELDSLMKDLQEKKGISFFGAVVQADNMDDLRKAADVVKAKLENGAFILGTVSGDKVNLVGMASPEAVKAGVHMGKVVSKAAKVCGGGGGGKPAVAQAGGRDTAKLEEAVKAGVAAIADMLG
;
A
#
# COMPACT_ATOMS: atom_id res chain seq x y z
N MET A 1 -5.89 -15.02 37.96
CA MET A 1 -4.52 -14.51 37.61
C MET A 1 -4.67 -13.66 36.37
N LYS A 2 -3.98 -12.53 36.25
CA LYS A 2 -4.02 -11.67 35.05
C LYS A 2 -3.16 -12.27 33.93
N GLY A 3 -3.48 -11.98 32.68
CA GLY A 3 -2.73 -12.49 31.53
C GLY A 3 -1.24 -12.15 31.55
N ASN A 4 -0.86 -10.93 31.95
CA ASN A 4 0.55 -10.57 32.13
C ASN A 4 1.26 -11.40 33.21
N ASP A 5 0.54 -11.76 34.31
CA ASP A 5 1.11 -12.57 35.38
C ASP A 5 1.26 -14.04 34.92
N ILE A 6 0.34 -14.55 34.12
CA ILE A 6 0.41 -15.91 33.53
C ILE A 6 1.65 -16.00 32.64
N ARG A 7 1.82 -15.04 31.71
CA ARG A 7 2.98 -14.97 30.82
C ARG A 7 4.29 -14.94 31.61
N GLU A 8 4.38 -14.06 32.59
CA GLU A 8 5.59 -13.94 33.40
C GLU A 8 5.85 -15.19 34.25
N SER A 9 4.81 -15.79 34.83
CA SER A 9 4.94 -17.04 35.58
C SER A 9 5.47 -18.18 34.72
N TYR A 10 4.99 -18.28 33.45
CA TYR A 10 5.47 -19.29 32.51
C TYR A 10 6.95 -19.08 32.16
N LEU A 11 7.28 -17.88 31.72
CA LEU A 11 8.65 -17.55 31.31
C LEU A 11 9.63 -17.71 32.48
N SER A 12 9.27 -17.24 33.67
CA SER A 12 10.10 -17.37 34.89
C SER A 12 10.25 -18.82 35.36
N PHE A 13 9.19 -19.64 35.23
CA PHE A 13 9.28 -21.06 35.59
C PHE A 13 10.31 -21.79 34.71
N PHE A 14 10.22 -21.63 33.39
CA PHE A 14 11.16 -22.29 32.49
C PHE A 14 12.58 -21.69 32.58
N GLU A 15 12.72 -20.36 32.73
CA GLU A 15 14.01 -19.71 32.88
C GLU A 15 14.72 -20.10 34.18
N ASN A 16 14.05 -19.90 35.31
CA ASN A 16 14.71 -19.98 36.62
C ASN A 16 14.75 -21.39 37.17
N GLN A 17 13.74 -22.23 36.90
CA GLN A 17 13.64 -23.59 37.50
C GLN A 17 14.09 -24.69 36.51
N LYS A 18 13.93 -24.46 35.21
CA LYS A 18 14.24 -25.48 34.19
C LYS A 18 15.43 -25.09 33.30
N GLY A 19 16.05 -23.95 33.56
CA GLY A 19 17.33 -23.51 32.94
C GLY A 19 17.23 -23.09 31.47
N HIS A 20 16.06 -22.68 31.00
CA HIS A 20 15.86 -22.18 29.64
C HIS A 20 16.42 -20.75 29.49
N LEU A 21 16.89 -20.41 28.30
CA LEU A 21 17.18 -19.04 27.91
C LEU A 21 15.88 -18.36 27.49
N ARG A 22 15.48 -17.30 28.19
CA ARG A 22 14.34 -16.49 27.78
C ARG A 22 14.71 -15.68 26.54
N LEU A 23 13.94 -15.87 25.46
CA LEU A 23 14.03 -15.08 24.23
C LEU A 23 12.87 -14.08 24.17
N LYS A 24 13.12 -12.92 23.56
CA LYS A 24 12.04 -11.99 23.19
C LYS A 24 11.19 -12.59 22.07
N SER A 25 9.94 -12.18 21.97
CA SER A 25 9.12 -12.50 20.80
C SER A 25 9.80 -12.06 19.52
N PHE A 26 9.81 -12.95 18.55
CA PHE A 26 10.25 -12.60 17.20
C PHE A 26 9.19 -11.75 16.49
N SER A 27 9.60 -11.08 15.41
CA SER A 27 8.68 -10.38 14.53
C SER A 27 7.65 -11.34 13.93
N LEU A 28 6.44 -10.83 13.67
CA LEU A 28 5.40 -11.55 12.92
C LEU A 28 5.81 -11.82 11.46
N ILE A 29 6.84 -11.12 10.96
CA ILE A 29 7.40 -11.32 9.63
C ILE A 29 8.43 -12.44 9.68
N PRO A 30 8.21 -13.59 9.00
CA PRO A 30 9.19 -14.67 8.94
C PRO A 30 10.51 -14.19 8.35
N LYS A 31 11.62 -14.59 8.98
CA LYS A 31 12.98 -14.36 8.46
C LYS A 31 13.41 -15.61 7.68
N ASP A 32 13.80 -15.43 6.42
CA ASP A 32 14.40 -16.49 5.57
C ASP A 32 13.53 -17.75 5.40
N ASP A 33 12.21 -17.66 5.63
CA ASP A 33 11.26 -18.74 5.39
C ASP A 33 10.17 -18.28 4.39
N PRO A 34 10.35 -18.58 3.09
CA PRO A 34 9.37 -18.21 2.06
C PRO A 34 8.09 -19.05 2.09
N SER A 35 8.07 -20.15 2.85
CA SER A 35 6.89 -21.01 2.98
C SER A 35 5.82 -20.39 3.87
N LEU A 36 6.18 -19.41 4.71
CA LEU A 36 5.29 -18.75 5.66
C LEU A 36 5.05 -17.30 5.28
N LEU A 37 3.79 -16.91 5.24
CA LEU A 37 3.41 -15.50 5.06
C LEU A 37 3.60 -14.70 6.35
N LEU A 38 3.17 -15.26 7.47
CA LEU A 38 3.24 -14.69 8.81
C LEU A 38 3.61 -15.78 9.82
N ILE A 39 4.15 -15.39 10.95
CA ILE A 39 4.44 -16.32 12.05
C ILE A 39 3.13 -16.72 12.72
N GLY A 40 2.78 -18.00 12.63
CA GLY A 40 1.55 -18.59 13.20
C GLY A 40 1.79 -19.63 14.31
N ALA A 41 3.06 -19.86 14.71
CA ALA A 41 3.42 -20.80 15.77
C ALA A 41 4.73 -20.38 16.46
N GLY A 42 4.91 -20.78 17.71
CA GLY A 42 6.08 -20.45 18.53
C GLY A 42 7.39 -20.95 17.95
N MET A 43 7.37 -22.13 17.32
CA MET A 43 8.55 -22.75 16.75
C MET A 43 8.97 -22.17 15.39
N ALA A 44 8.05 -21.52 14.67
CA ALA A 44 8.32 -21.08 13.29
C ALA A 44 9.60 -20.26 13.13
N PRO A 45 9.90 -19.27 13.97
CA PRO A 45 11.17 -18.53 13.89
C PRO A 45 12.38 -19.35 14.35
N LEU A 46 12.18 -20.51 14.98
CA LEU A 46 13.21 -21.37 15.55
C LEU A 46 13.56 -22.59 14.66
N LYS A 47 12.85 -22.78 13.51
CA LYS A 47 13.08 -23.89 12.56
C LYS A 47 14.56 -24.18 12.26
N PRO A 48 15.45 -23.18 12.05
CA PRO A 48 16.87 -23.44 11.77
C PRO A 48 17.62 -24.18 12.89
N TYR A 49 17.20 -23.98 14.15
CA TYR A 49 17.78 -24.66 15.33
C TYR A 49 17.32 -26.13 15.40
N PHE A 50 16.05 -26.40 15.10
CA PHE A 50 15.49 -27.76 15.07
C PHE A 50 16.14 -28.64 13.99
N THR A 51 16.44 -28.06 12.83
CA THR A 51 17.10 -28.78 11.72
C THR A 51 18.62 -28.84 11.85
N GLY A 52 19.21 -28.17 12.86
CA GLY A 52 20.66 -28.11 13.03
C GLY A 52 21.39 -27.24 11.99
N LYS A 53 20.66 -26.47 11.17
CA LYS A 53 21.27 -25.53 10.20
C LYS A 53 22.02 -24.39 10.86
N VAL A 54 21.57 -24.01 12.06
CA VAL A 54 22.15 -22.97 12.88
C VAL A 54 22.25 -23.47 14.31
N GLU A 55 23.39 -23.22 14.96
CA GLU A 55 23.57 -23.56 16.38
C GLU A 55 22.67 -22.65 17.26
N PRO A 56 21.83 -23.21 18.16
CA PRO A 56 20.97 -22.41 19.00
C PRO A 56 21.79 -21.64 20.05
N PRO A 57 21.33 -20.47 20.50
CA PRO A 57 22.01 -19.70 21.53
C PRO A 57 22.10 -20.45 22.88
N ARG A 58 21.21 -21.40 23.10
CA ARG A 58 21.18 -22.39 24.18
C ARG A 58 20.29 -23.55 23.74
N HIS A 59 20.60 -24.79 24.18
CA HIS A 59 19.78 -25.97 23.82
C HIS A 59 18.38 -25.97 24.44
N ARG A 60 18.09 -25.10 25.41
CA ARG A 60 16.78 -24.86 26.01
C ARG A 60 16.42 -23.39 25.87
N VAL A 61 15.33 -23.07 25.24
CA VAL A 61 14.81 -21.70 25.15
C VAL A 61 13.35 -21.64 25.52
N THR A 62 12.90 -20.50 26.03
CA THR A 62 11.49 -20.20 26.27
C THR A 62 11.13 -18.83 25.74
N THR A 63 9.93 -18.68 25.21
CA THR A 63 9.44 -17.40 24.68
C THR A 63 7.92 -17.31 24.76
N SER A 64 7.40 -16.08 24.80
CA SER A 64 6.01 -15.78 24.48
C SER A 64 6.00 -15.20 23.08
N GLN A 65 5.60 -16.00 22.09
CA GLN A 65 5.64 -15.61 20.68
C GLN A 65 4.31 -15.04 20.23
N LYS A 66 4.36 -13.84 19.64
CA LYS A 66 3.25 -13.24 18.88
C LYS A 66 2.94 -14.10 17.67
N CYS A 67 1.68 -14.46 17.47
CA CYS A 67 1.22 -15.28 16.36
C CYS A 67 0.05 -14.64 15.64
N ILE A 68 0.00 -14.82 14.31
CA ILE A 68 -1.14 -14.46 13.46
C ILE A 68 -1.61 -15.69 12.70
N ARG A 69 -2.91 -16.01 12.85
CA ARG A 69 -3.63 -17.02 12.06
C ARG A 69 -4.90 -16.40 11.49
N THR A 70 -5.13 -16.57 10.21
CA THR A 70 -6.28 -15.98 9.50
C THR A 70 -7.15 -17.05 8.80
N GLY A 71 -6.83 -18.34 8.94
CA GLY A 71 -7.64 -19.42 8.41
C GLY A 71 -9.07 -19.37 8.97
N ASP A 72 -9.18 -19.09 10.27
CA ASP A 72 -10.45 -19.09 11.00
C ASP A 72 -10.97 -17.69 11.33
N ILE A 73 -10.61 -16.69 10.56
CA ILE A 73 -10.99 -15.28 10.83
C ILE A 73 -12.52 -15.08 10.88
N GLU A 74 -13.27 -15.92 10.15
CA GLU A 74 -14.73 -15.88 10.13
C GLU A 74 -15.33 -16.39 11.45
N ASN A 75 -14.61 -17.26 12.17
CA ASN A 75 -15.01 -17.80 13.47
C ASN A 75 -14.75 -16.81 14.62
N VAL A 76 -13.94 -15.76 14.38
CA VAL A 76 -13.64 -14.74 15.40
C VAL A 76 -14.92 -13.98 15.79
N GLY A 77 -15.19 -13.97 17.07
CA GLY A 77 -16.41 -13.39 17.65
C GLY A 77 -17.59 -14.36 17.76
N HIS A 78 -17.63 -15.42 16.95
CA HIS A 78 -18.68 -16.45 16.94
C HIS A 78 -18.37 -17.62 17.89
N THR A 79 -17.10 -17.98 18.03
CA THR A 79 -16.64 -19.02 18.93
C THR A 79 -15.99 -18.43 20.17
N ALA A 80 -15.80 -19.24 21.20
CA ALA A 80 -15.20 -18.81 22.47
C ALA A 80 -13.67 -18.62 22.40
N ARG A 81 -12.98 -19.24 21.42
CA ARG A 81 -11.54 -19.49 21.44
C ARG A 81 -10.74 -19.07 20.21
N HIS A 82 -11.38 -18.74 19.06
CA HIS A 82 -10.67 -18.37 17.84
C HIS A 82 -10.26 -16.89 17.81
N HIS A 83 -9.01 -16.65 17.44
CA HIS A 83 -8.40 -15.33 17.36
C HIS A 83 -7.55 -15.18 16.09
N THR A 84 -7.45 -13.95 15.57
CA THR A 84 -6.46 -13.63 14.52
C THR A 84 -5.08 -13.40 15.10
N PHE A 85 -4.98 -12.72 16.24
CA PHE A 85 -3.75 -12.51 17.00
C PHE A 85 -3.84 -13.19 18.36
N PHE A 86 -2.82 -13.95 18.71
CA PHE A 86 -2.68 -14.57 20.02
C PHE A 86 -1.22 -14.71 20.43
N GLU A 87 -0.98 -14.98 21.71
CA GLU A 87 0.35 -15.24 22.25
C GLU A 87 0.51 -16.71 22.56
N MET A 88 1.54 -17.33 21.95
CA MET A 88 1.90 -18.71 22.19
C MET A 88 3.09 -18.78 23.15
N LEU A 89 2.85 -19.32 24.33
CA LEU A 89 3.89 -19.58 25.33
C LEU A 89 4.58 -20.89 24.97
N GLY A 90 5.88 -20.88 24.76
CA GLY A 90 6.62 -22.04 24.30
C GLY A 90 7.89 -22.30 25.12
N ASN A 91 8.15 -23.58 25.37
CA ASN A 91 9.45 -24.09 25.84
C ASN A 91 9.97 -25.11 24.82
N PHE A 92 11.23 -24.96 24.45
CA PHE A 92 11.84 -25.64 23.33
C PHE A 92 13.13 -26.33 23.78
N SER A 93 13.35 -27.55 23.20
CA SER A 93 14.58 -28.32 23.38
C SER A 93 15.18 -28.64 22.03
N PHE A 94 16.46 -28.33 21.86
CA PHE A 94 17.23 -28.66 20.67
C PHE A 94 18.20 -29.80 20.97
N GLY A 95 17.65 -31.02 21.13
CA GLY A 95 18.38 -32.25 21.43
C GLY A 95 18.94 -32.30 22.83
N ASP A 96 18.29 -31.66 23.80
CA ASP A 96 18.68 -31.67 25.23
C ASP A 96 17.74 -32.54 26.08
N TYR A 97 16.46 -32.24 26.09
CA TYR A 97 15.42 -33.05 26.77
C TYR A 97 14.34 -33.47 25.79
N PHE A 98 13.51 -34.44 26.18
CA PHE A 98 12.45 -34.96 25.30
C PHE A 98 11.12 -35.18 26.08
N LYS A 99 10.28 -36.13 25.67
CA LYS A 99 8.91 -36.36 26.17
C LYS A 99 8.79 -36.37 27.69
N LYS A 100 9.67 -37.10 28.36
CA LYS A 100 9.61 -37.27 29.82
C LYS A 100 9.63 -35.94 30.57
N GLU A 101 10.60 -35.16 30.30
CA GLU A 101 10.78 -33.84 30.92
C GLU A 101 9.68 -32.87 30.48
N ALA A 102 9.32 -32.83 29.17
CA ALA A 102 8.28 -31.96 28.65
C ALA A 102 6.93 -32.22 29.35
N ILE A 103 6.50 -33.48 29.43
CA ILE A 103 5.27 -33.90 30.11
C ILE A 103 5.32 -33.56 31.61
N THR A 104 6.42 -33.90 32.29
CA THR A 104 6.56 -33.64 33.71
C THR A 104 6.49 -32.14 34.02
N TRP A 105 7.19 -31.31 33.25
CA TRP A 105 7.24 -29.87 33.51
C TRP A 105 5.94 -29.17 33.12
N ALA A 106 5.25 -29.65 32.08
CA ALA A 106 3.94 -29.14 31.75
C ALA A 106 2.93 -29.42 32.86
N TRP A 107 2.91 -30.66 33.38
CA TRP A 107 2.05 -31.04 34.50
C TRP A 107 2.36 -30.23 35.76
N GLU A 108 3.64 -30.14 36.15
CA GLU A 108 4.10 -29.33 37.30
C GLU A 108 3.67 -27.86 37.17
N PHE A 109 3.83 -27.28 35.97
CA PHE A 109 3.43 -25.87 35.74
C PHE A 109 1.92 -25.69 35.92
N LEU A 110 1.11 -26.55 35.31
CA LEU A 110 -0.35 -26.47 35.39
C LEU A 110 -0.89 -26.71 36.80
N THR A 111 -0.38 -27.73 37.49
CA THR A 111 -0.95 -28.17 38.76
C THR A 111 -0.33 -27.52 40.00
N GLU A 112 0.98 -27.20 39.95
CA GLU A 112 1.69 -26.62 41.10
C GLU A 112 1.89 -25.12 41.02
N VAL A 113 2.12 -24.59 39.83
CA VAL A 113 2.31 -23.13 39.64
C VAL A 113 0.96 -22.44 39.40
N LEU A 114 0.20 -22.91 38.42
CA LEU A 114 -1.12 -22.32 38.08
C LEU A 114 -2.25 -22.81 38.97
N LYS A 115 -2.05 -23.92 39.72
CA LYS A 115 -3.02 -24.52 40.65
C LYS A 115 -4.32 -24.92 39.96
N LEU A 116 -4.27 -25.45 38.74
CA LEU A 116 -5.41 -26.01 38.07
C LEU A 116 -5.83 -27.32 38.74
N ASP A 117 -7.13 -27.59 38.71
CA ASP A 117 -7.71 -28.83 39.26
C ASP A 117 -7.33 -30.04 38.38
N GLN A 118 -6.53 -30.95 38.94
CA GLN A 118 -6.03 -32.14 38.26
C GLN A 118 -7.15 -33.04 37.75
N SER A 119 -8.30 -33.08 38.42
CA SER A 119 -9.44 -33.91 38.05
C SER A 119 -10.16 -33.38 36.78
N ARG A 120 -9.83 -32.18 36.34
CA ARG A 120 -10.37 -31.54 35.14
C ARG A 120 -9.38 -31.51 33.97
N LEU A 121 -8.20 -32.10 34.13
CA LEU A 121 -7.18 -32.17 33.07
C LEU A 121 -7.30 -33.48 32.33
N TYR A 122 -7.34 -33.40 31.01
CA TYR A 122 -7.40 -34.51 30.07
C TYR A 122 -6.27 -34.34 29.04
N VAL A 123 -5.83 -35.43 28.44
CA VAL A 123 -4.79 -35.39 27.40
C VAL A 123 -5.18 -36.21 26.19
N THR A 124 -4.75 -35.77 25.04
CA THR A 124 -4.76 -36.57 23.82
C THR A 124 -3.32 -36.99 23.47
N ILE A 125 -3.17 -38.09 22.77
CA ILE A 125 -1.90 -38.63 22.31
C ILE A 125 -2.06 -39.23 20.92
N TYR A 126 -0.97 -39.28 20.15
CA TYR A 126 -0.97 -40.05 18.92
C TYR A 126 -1.12 -41.54 19.21
N PRO A 127 -1.98 -42.33 18.48
CA PRO A 127 -2.34 -43.68 18.81
C PRO A 127 -1.18 -44.65 19.01
N ASP A 128 -0.09 -44.47 18.25
CA ASP A 128 1.09 -45.33 18.32
C ASP A 128 2.18 -44.81 19.29
N ASP A 129 1.91 -43.72 20.02
CA ASP A 129 2.87 -43.13 20.97
C ASP A 129 2.71 -43.72 22.38
N ASN A 130 3.04 -45.01 22.50
CA ASN A 130 3.01 -45.73 23.78
C ASN A 130 3.93 -45.09 24.84
N GLU A 131 5.00 -44.44 24.45
CA GLU A 131 5.92 -43.75 25.35
C GLU A 131 5.24 -42.56 26.04
N ALA A 132 4.52 -41.74 25.29
CA ALA A 132 3.77 -40.62 25.85
C ALA A 132 2.63 -41.17 26.77
N HIS A 133 1.91 -42.22 26.35
CA HIS A 133 0.90 -42.86 27.17
C HIS A 133 1.44 -43.31 28.52
N ASP A 134 2.60 -44.01 28.52
CA ASP A 134 3.23 -44.51 29.77
C ASP A 134 3.68 -43.34 30.67
N TYR A 135 4.15 -42.25 30.12
CA TYR A 135 4.52 -41.06 30.91
C TYR A 135 3.28 -40.42 31.55
N TRP A 136 2.19 -40.26 30.82
CA TRP A 136 0.95 -39.73 31.39
C TRP A 136 0.31 -40.67 32.43
N HIS A 137 0.17 -41.96 32.10
CA HIS A 137 -0.53 -42.92 32.98
C HIS A 137 0.33 -43.36 34.15
N LYS A 138 1.55 -43.87 33.90
CA LYS A 138 2.35 -44.55 34.92
C LYS A 138 3.22 -43.59 35.73
N MET A 139 3.73 -42.51 35.09
CA MET A 139 4.64 -41.58 35.78
C MET A 139 3.88 -40.42 36.43
N ILE A 140 2.98 -39.75 35.68
CA ILE A 140 2.15 -38.66 36.20
C ILE A 140 1.00 -39.20 37.06
N GLY A 141 0.49 -40.38 36.75
CA GLY A 141 -0.65 -41.00 37.46
C GLY A 141 -2.02 -40.55 36.95
N LEU A 142 -2.08 -40.05 35.71
CA LEU A 142 -3.34 -39.64 35.11
C LEU A 142 -4.23 -40.89 34.90
N PRO A 143 -5.54 -40.84 35.26
CA PRO A 143 -6.44 -41.97 35.04
C PRO A 143 -6.57 -42.33 33.56
N GLU A 144 -6.71 -43.59 33.22
CA GLU A 144 -6.80 -44.07 31.84
C GLU A 144 -7.92 -43.37 31.04
N ASN A 145 -9.06 -43.13 31.70
CA ASN A 145 -10.19 -42.42 31.08
C ASN A 145 -9.99 -40.92 30.91
N HIS A 146 -8.81 -40.38 31.21
CA HIS A 146 -8.39 -39.02 30.92
C HIS A 146 -7.39 -38.98 29.77
N ILE A 147 -7.03 -40.12 29.16
CA ILE A 147 -6.06 -40.22 28.07
C ILE A 147 -6.78 -40.70 26.80
N TYR A 148 -6.77 -39.90 25.74
CA TYR A 148 -7.50 -40.17 24.50
C TYR A 148 -6.55 -40.31 23.31
N PRO A 149 -6.46 -41.49 22.66
CA PRO A 149 -5.67 -41.63 21.42
C PRO A 149 -6.44 -41.05 20.23
N LEU A 150 -5.88 -40.04 19.57
CA LEU A 150 -6.45 -39.42 18.40
C LEU A 150 -5.42 -39.38 17.25
N SER A 151 -5.86 -39.72 16.03
CA SER A 151 -5.01 -39.75 14.84
C SER A 151 -4.45 -38.34 14.47
N ASP A 152 -5.15 -37.31 14.89
CA ASP A 152 -4.81 -35.93 14.59
C ASP A 152 -3.69 -35.39 15.49
N ASN A 153 -3.23 -36.12 16.50
CA ASN A 153 -2.08 -35.78 17.32
C ASN A 153 -0.73 -36.02 16.62
N PHE A 154 -0.61 -35.49 15.41
CA PHE A 154 0.62 -35.44 14.66
C PHE A 154 0.78 -34.02 14.08
N TRP A 155 1.69 -33.24 14.64
CA TRP A 155 1.86 -31.85 14.29
C TRP A 155 2.85 -31.64 13.16
N GLU A 156 2.47 -30.84 12.16
CA GLU A 156 3.32 -30.39 11.06
C GLU A 156 2.93 -28.99 10.57
N ILE A 157 3.89 -28.23 10.06
CA ILE A 157 3.67 -26.92 9.44
C ILE A 157 4.58 -26.73 8.22
N GLY A 158 4.02 -26.94 7.03
CA GLY A 158 4.78 -26.87 5.78
C GLY A 158 5.95 -27.86 5.75
N GLU A 159 7.08 -27.47 5.13
CA GLU A 159 8.33 -28.21 5.16
C GLU A 159 9.06 -27.98 6.49
N GLY A 160 9.66 -29.03 7.06
CA GLY A 160 10.48 -28.91 8.26
C GLY A 160 10.11 -29.85 9.42
N PRO A 161 10.55 -29.51 10.64
CA PRO A 161 10.39 -30.36 11.83
C PRO A 161 8.93 -30.67 12.13
N CYS A 162 8.63 -31.95 12.39
CA CYS A 162 7.29 -32.45 12.70
C CYS A 162 7.38 -33.70 13.57
N GLY A 163 6.24 -34.16 14.10
CA GLY A 163 6.16 -35.37 14.88
C GLY A 163 4.85 -35.53 15.61
N PRO A 164 4.66 -36.70 16.32
CA PRO A 164 3.53 -36.90 17.19
C PRO A 164 3.48 -35.85 18.29
N ASP A 165 2.30 -35.57 18.78
CA ASP A 165 2.10 -34.62 19.86
C ASP A 165 1.16 -35.16 20.93
N SER A 166 1.10 -34.40 22.03
CA SER A 166 0.16 -34.62 23.10
C SER A 166 -0.43 -33.29 23.54
N GLU A 167 -1.73 -33.17 23.40
CA GLU A 167 -2.46 -31.96 23.78
C GLU A 167 -3.06 -32.08 25.16
N ILE A 168 -3.01 -31.01 25.93
CA ILE A 168 -3.59 -30.96 27.28
C ILE A 168 -4.85 -30.11 27.22
N PHE A 169 -5.94 -30.69 27.66
CA PHE A 169 -7.27 -30.09 27.71
C PHE A 169 -7.72 -29.84 29.14
N TYR A 170 -8.52 -28.81 29.32
CA TYR A 170 -9.19 -28.52 30.58
C TYR A 170 -10.70 -28.64 30.39
N ASP A 171 -11.36 -29.53 31.20
CA ASP A 171 -12.81 -29.62 31.23
C ASP A 171 -13.39 -28.39 31.94
N GLN A 172 -14.00 -27.52 31.23
CA GLN A 172 -14.60 -26.29 31.75
C GLN A 172 -15.91 -26.56 32.51
N GLY A 173 -16.51 -27.75 32.34
CA GLY A 173 -17.70 -28.18 33.02
C GLY A 173 -18.90 -28.41 32.10
N GLU A 174 -19.90 -29.10 32.61
CA GLU A 174 -21.11 -29.47 31.85
C GLU A 174 -21.95 -28.25 31.43
N GLU A 175 -21.76 -27.11 32.08
CA GLU A 175 -22.36 -25.85 31.72
C GLU A 175 -21.95 -25.33 30.33
N PHE A 176 -20.88 -25.88 29.75
CA PHE A 176 -20.43 -25.56 28.38
C PHE A 176 -21.04 -26.49 27.31
N GLY A 177 -21.79 -27.51 27.73
CA GLY A 177 -22.45 -28.44 26.83
C GLY A 177 -22.13 -29.91 27.15
N THR A 178 -23.08 -30.80 26.81
CA THR A 178 -22.96 -32.26 26.99
C THR A 178 -23.26 -33.05 25.71
N ASP A 179 -23.51 -32.36 24.62
CA ASP A 179 -23.75 -32.93 23.29
C ASP A 179 -22.46 -33.54 22.69
N PRO A 180 -22.52 -34.26 21.57
CA PRO A 180 -21.36 -34.93 20.97
C PRO A 180 -20.21 -33.99 20.62
N GLU A 181 -20.48 -32.72 20.28
CA GLU A 181 -19.44 -31.73 19.96
C GLU A 181 -18.67 -31.32 21.22
N ASN A 182 -19.28 -31.42 22.40
CA ASN A 182 -18.70 -31.13 23.71
C ASN A 182 -18.12 -32.39 24.43
N GLN A 183 -17.74 -33.42 23.69
CA GLN A 183 -16.95 -34.54 24.18
C GLN A 183 -15.46 -34.37 23.80
N MET A 184 -14.57 -35.14 24.43
CA MET A 184 -13.15 -35.14 24.08
C MET A 184 -12.94 -35.49 22.59
N GLY A 185 -12.19 -34.69 21.88
CA GLY A 185 -12.00 -34.83 20.44
C GLY A 185 -13.06 -34.15 19.57
N GLY A 186 -14.06 -33.49 20.19
CA GLY A 186 -15.07 -32.70 19.49
C GLY A 186 -14.70 -31.22 19.40
N ASP A 187 -15.45 -30.46 18.58
CA ASP A 187 -15.22 -29.03 18.31
C ASP A 187 -15.91 -28.08 19.31
N GLY A 188 -16.54 -28.60 20.37
CA GLY A 188 -17.24 -27.83 21.38
C GLY A 188 -16.32 -27.04 22.32
N ASP A 189 -16.94 -26.26 23.21
CA ASP A 189 -16.19 -25.35 24.10
C ASP A 189 -15.93 -25.97 25.49
N ARG A 190 -16.45 -27.13 25.80
CA ARG A 190 -16.30 -27.79 27.11
C ARG A 190 -14.85 -28.21 27.38
N PHE A 191 -14.25 -28.99 26.48
CA PHE A 191 -12.86 -29.43 26.58
C PHE A 191 -11.97 -28.45 25.82
N LEU A 192 -11.42 -27.52 26.55
CA LEU A 192 -10.57 -26.48 25.96
C LEU A 192 -9.11 -26.94 25.92
N GLU A 193 -8.54 -27.12 24.72
CA GLU A 193 -7.11 -27.34 24.56
C GLU A 193 -6.35 -26.11 25.09
N ILE A 194 -5.48 -26.31 26.07
CA ILE A 194 -4.71 -25.25 26.72
C ILE A 194 -3.23 -25.31 26.39
N TRP A 195 -2.72 -26.47 26.00
CA TRP A 195 -1.29 -26.64 25.70
C TRP A 195 -1.08 -27.85 24.77
N ASN A 196 -0.28 -27.68 23.74
CA ASN A 196 0.18 -28.74 22.85
C ASN A 196 1.67 -29.01 23.07
N LEU A 197 2.08 -30.25 23.26
CA LEU A 197 3.44 -30.74 23.45
C LEU A 197 3.86 -31.56 22.21
N VAL A 198 4.62 -30.95 21.29
CA VAL A 198 5.06 -31.61 20.06
C VAL A 198 6.43 -32.26 20.25
N PHE A 199 6.49 -33.55 19.92
CA PHE A 199 7.68 -34.37 19.99
C PHE A 199 8.36 -34.43 18.61
N SER A 200 9.02 -33.34 18.21
CA SER A 200 9.64 -33.22 16.89
C SER A 200 10.76 -34.22 16.71
N GLN A 201 10.55 -35.22 15.89
CA GLN A 201 11.51 -36.28 15.60
C GLN A 201 11.70 -36.55 14.10
N TYR A 202 10.90 -35.90 13.26
CA TYR A 202 10.98 -36.01 11.80
C TYR A 202 11.16 -34.63 11.16
N ASP A 203 11.67 -34.65 9.94
CA ASP A 203 11.78 -33.47 9.03
C ASP A 203 10.96 -33.78 7.78
N ARG A 204 9.86 -33.09 7.58
CA ARG A 204 8.99 -33.21 6.41
C ARG A 204 9.65 -32.57 5.22
N GLN A 205 9.85 -33.36 4.17
CA GLN A 205 10.46 -32.91 2.93
C GLN A 205 9.42 -32.32 1.96
N LYS A 206 9.91 -31.67 0.92
CA LYS A 206 9.06 -31.05 -0.10
C LYS A 206 8.18 -32.04 -0.87
N ASP A 207 8.61 -33.29 -0.99
CA ASP A 207 7.86 -34.39 -1.61
C ASP A 207 6.83 -35.04 -0.66
N GLY A 208 6.71 -34.54 0.58
CA GLY A 208 5.84 -35.07 1.61
C GLY A 208 6.40 -36.25 2.42
N SER A 209 7.63 -36.69 2.15
CA SER A 209 8.29 -37.73 2.93
C SER A 209 8.79 -37.21 4.29
N TYR A 210 8.90 -38.13 5.28
CA TYR A 210 9.41 -37.82 6.62
C TYR A 210 10.79 -38.47 6.82
N LEU A 211 11.82 -37.64 7.03
CA LEU A 211 13.14 -38.11 7.41
C LEU A 211 13.35 -37.95 8.92
N PRO A 212 14.00 -38.92 9.59
CA PRO A 212 14.33 -38.73 10.99
C PRO A 212 15.26 -37.54 11.20
N LEU A 213 14.96 -36.70 12.19
CA LEU A 213 15.88 -35.65 12.64
C LEU A 213 17.13 -36.28 13.30
N ALA A 214 18.28 -35.65 13.12
CA ALA A 214 19.53 -36.07 13.76
C ALA A 214 19.46 -36.06 15.29
N LYS A 215 18.65 -35.15 15.86
CA LYS A 215 18.35 -35.06 17.29
C LYS A 215 16.84 -34.91 17.47
N LYS A 216 16.31 -35.59 18.50
CA LYS A 216 14.91 -35.40 18.92
C LYS A 216 14.78 -34.06 19.62
N ASN A 217 13.74 -33.31 19.33
CA ASN A 217 13.52 -31.96 19.85
C ASN A 217 12.14 -31.86 20.51
N ILE A 218 11.97 -30.86 21.34
CA ILE A 218 10.68 -30.47 21.92
C ILE A 218 10.27 -29.10 21.39
N ASP A 219 9.06 -29.05 20.90
CA ASP A 219 8.31 -27.86 20.58
C ASP A 219 7.02 -27.86 21.41
N THR A 220 6.74 -26.77 22.13
CA THR A 220 5.46 -26.68 22.85
C THR A 220 4.78 -25.34 22.61
N GLY A 221 3.46 -25.36 22.64
CA GLY A 221 2.63 -24.17 22.48
C GLY A 221 1.45 -24.13 23.43
N ALA A 222 1.52 -23.33 24.49
CA ALA A 222 0.38 -23.05 25.35
C ALA A 222 -0.27 -21.72 24.97
N GLY A 223 -1.59 -21.73 24.80
CA GLY A 223 -2.36 -20.51 24.47
C GLY A 223 -2.51 -19.60 25.68
N LEU A 224 -1.87 -18.45 25.70
CA LEU A 224 -1.99 -17.49 26.81
C LEU A 224 -3.46 -17.10 27.07
N GLU A 225 -4.20 -16.82 26.02
CA GLU A 225 -5.60 -16.40 26.06
C GLU A 225 -6.50 -17.51 26.63
N ARG A 226 -6.23 -18.76 26.24
CA ARG A 226 -6.97 -19.95 26.74
C ARG A 226 -6.66 -20.20 28.23
N LEU A 227 -5.39 -20.15 28.62
CA LEU A 227 -5.00 -20.23 30.03
C LEU A 227 -5.62 -19.10 30.87
N ALA A 228 -5.68 -17.89 30.32
CA ALA A 228 -6.32 -16.76 31.00
C ALA A 228 -7.83 -16.99 31.20
N ALA A 229 -8.55 -17.54 30.21
CA ALA A 229 -9.96 -17.86 30.33
C ALA A 229 -10.23 -18.86 31.44
N VAL A 230 -9.47 -19.97 31.47
CA VAL A 230 -9.56 -20.99 32.52
C VAL A 230 -9.27 -20.40 33.90
N LEU A 231 -8.16 -19.70 34.08
CA LEU A 231 -7.74 -19.17 35.40
C LEU A 231 -8.63 -18.03 35.90
N GLN A 232 -9.22 -17.25 34.98
CA GLN A 232 -10.17 -16.18 35.32
C GLN A 232 -11.61 -16.68 35.38
N LYS A 233 -11.84 -17.97 35.12
CA LYS A 233 -13.17 -18.59 35.09
C LYS A 233 -14.16 -17.86 34.19
N LYS A 234 -13.69 -17.55 32.96
CA LYS A 234 -14.48 -16.84 31.96
C LYS A 234 -15.06 -17.82 30.94
N LYS A 235 -16.25 -17.51 30.41
CA LYS A 235 -16.94 -18.34 29.42
C LYS A 235 -16.25 -18.37 28.06
N ASN A 236 -15.47 -17.34 27.76
CA ASN A 236 -14.71 -17.23 26.52
C ASN A 236 -13.47 -16.36 26.74
N ASN A 237 -12.53 -16.43 25.80
CA ASN A 237 -11.28 -15.68 25.87
C ASN A 237 -11.50 -14.17 25.88
N PHE A 238 -12.56 -13.67 25.23
CA PHE A 238 -12.87 -12.27 25.08
C PHE A 238 -13.29 -11.58 26.40
N GLU A 239 -13.75 -12.34 27.38
CA GLU A 239 -14.10 -11.83 28.70
C GLU A 239 -12.91 -11.70 29.66
N THR A 240 -11.72 -12.09 29.21
CA THR A 240 -10.49 -11.99 29.99
C THR A 240 -9.93 -10.57 29.99
N ASP A 241 -9.00 -10.30 30.90
CA ASP A 241 -8.27 -9.03 30.97
C ASP A 241 -7.37 -8.74 29.74
N LEU A 242 -7.23 -9.73 28.84
CA LEU A 242 -6.49 -9.57 27.57
C LEU A 242 -7.34 -9.00 26.43
N PHE A 243 -8.66 -8.94 26.58
CA PHE A 243 -9.58 -8.43 25.55
C PHE A 243 -10.62 -7.46 26.11
N PHE A 244 -11.13 -7.74 27.32
CA PHE A 244 -12.30 -7.05 27.86
C PHE A 244 -12.12 -5.53 27.93
N PRO A 245 -10.96 -4.96 28.30
CA PRO A 245 -10.77 -3.50 28.26
C PRO A 245 -10.95 -2.87 26.87
N ILE A 246 -10.64 -3.62 25.79
CA ILE A 246 -10.86 -3.14 24.42
C ILE A 246 -12.36 -3.19 24.09
N ILE A 247 -13.05 -4.24 24.55
CA ILE A 247 -14.51 -4.37 24.43
C ILE A 247 -15.21 -3.24 25.17
N GLU A 248 -14.78 -2.92 26.40
CA GLU A 248 -15.33 -1.80 27.17
C GLU A 248 -15.20 -0.45 26.44
N GLU A 249 -14.02 -0.19 25.85
CA GLU A 249 -13.79 1.04 25.08
C GLU A 249 -14.66 1.08 23.82
N ALA A 250 -14.72 -0.03 23.04
CA ALA A 250 -15.57 -0.12 21.86
C ALA A 250 -17.07 0.00 22.20
N SER A 251 -17.47 -0.58 23.33
CA SER A 251 -18.83 -0.46 23.89
C SER A 251 -19.15 1.00 24.27
N ALA A 252 -18.22 1.69 24.91
CA ALA A 252 -18.39 3.10 25.29
C ALA A 252 -18.52 3.99 24.06
N LEU A 253 -17.73 3.77 23.02
CA LEU A 253 -17.78 4.54 21.77
C LEU A 253 -19.04 4.29 20.95
N SER A 254 -19.52 3.05 20.91
CA SER A 254 -20.72 2.69 20.16
C SER A 254 -22.02 2.96 20.92
N GLY A 255 -21.95 3.04 22.25
CA GLY A 255 -23.12 3.06 23.11
C GLY A 255 -23.87 1.71 23.21
N VAL A 256 -23.27 0.62 22.69
CA VAL A 256 -23.83 -0.75 22.72
C VAL A 256 -23.15 -1.55 23.81
N PRO A 257 -23.80 -1.87 24.95
CA PRO A 257 -23.21 -2.65 26.01
C PRO A 257 -22.98 -4.10 25.60
N TYR A 258 -21.85 -4.67 26.02
CA TYR A 258 -21.57 -6.12 25.88
C TYR A 258 -22.58 -6.94 26.69
N GLY A 259 -23.10 -8.01 26.14
CA GLY A 259 -24.13 -8.86 26.74
C GLY A 259 -25.57 -8.43 26.43
N GLN A 260 -25.78 -7.37 25.65
CA GLN A 260 -27.11 -6.87 25.31
C GLN A 260 -27.73 -7.60 24.10
N SER A 261 -26.92 -7.94 23.11
CA SER A 261 -27.38 -8.66 21.91
C SER A 261 -26.27 -9.52 21.33
N ALA A 262 -26.62 -10.69 20.81
CA ALA A 262 -25.64 -11.61 20.21
C ALA A 262 -24.85 -10.96 19.05
N GLN A 263 -25.53 -10.16 18.21
CA GLN A 263 -24.89 -9.46 17.09
C GLN A 263 -23.95 -8.34 17.57
N GLY A 264 -24.34 -7.60 18.60
CA GLY A 264 -23.49 -6.59 19.23
C GLY A 264 -22.24 -7.21 19.86
N ASP A 265 -22.42 -8.33 20.56
CA ASP A 265 -21.30 -9.04 21.19
C ASP A 265 -20.30 -9.56 20.17
N VAL A 266 -20.76 -10.14 19.06
CA VAL A 266 -19.89 -10.56 17.95
C VAL A 266 -19.08 -9.37 17.44
N ALA A 267 -19.72 -8.24 17.17
CA ALA A 267 -19.04 -7.06 16.66
C ALA A 267 -17.99 -6.51 17.64
N LEU A 268 -18.30 -6.43 18.92
CA LEU A 268 -17.37 -6.01 19.97
C LEU A 268 -16.16 -6.94 20.10
N LYS A 269 -16.40 -8.27 20.05
CA LYS A 269 -15.34 -9.29 20.06
C LYS A 269 -14.44 -9.16 18.85
N VAL A 270 -14.99 -9.03 17.64
CA VAL A 270 -14.22 -8.85 16.40
C VAL A 270 -13.33 -7.60 16.47
N ILE A 271 -13.88 -6.47 16.91
CA ILE A 271 -13.10 -5.23 17.05
C ILE A 271 -11.95 -5.44 18.03
N SER A 272 -12.19 -6.09 19.17
CA SER A 272 -11.16 -6.30 20.19
C SER A 272 -10.02 -7.20 19.70
N ASP A 273 -10.32 -8.29 19.03
CA ASP A 273 -9.33 -9.18 18.43
C ASP A 273 -8.52 -8.48 17.34
N HIS A 274 -9.22 -7.83 16.42
CA HIS A 274 -8.59 -7.17 15.29
C HIS A 274 -7.73 -5.97 15.70
N ALA A 275 -8.11 -5.23 16.75
CA ALA A 275 -7.29 -4.15 17.31
C ALA A 275 -5.93 -4.67 17.80
N ARG A 276 -5.89 -5.83 18.48
CA ARG A 276 -4.63 -6.48 18.88
C ARG A 276 -3.80 -6.89 17.66
N ALA A 277 -4.43 -7.49 16.66
CA ALA A 277 -3.76 -7.88 15.40
C ALA A 277 -3.17 -6.68 14.66
N ILE A 278 -3.96 -5.63 14.42
CA ILE A 278 -3.56 -4.40 13.73
C ILE A 278 -2.37 -3.75 14.41
N THR A 279 -2.45 -3.58 15.74
CA THR A 279 -1.41 -2.94 16.54
C THR A 279 -0.07 -3.66 16.39
N ASN A 280 -0.06 -4.99 16.56
CA ASN A 280 1.17 -5.78 16.52
C ASN A 280 1.74 -5.94 15.10
N MET A 281 0.88 -6.12 14.10
CA MET A 281 1.31 -6.22 12.70
C MET A 281 1.99 -4.93 12.23
N ILE A 282 1.40 -3.77 12.52
CA ILE A 282 2.01 -2.47 12.15
C ILE A 282 3.28 -2.22 12.95
N ALA A 283 3.31 -2.55 14.24
CA ALA A 283 4.50 -2.43 15.08
C ALA A 283 5.68 -3.25 14.53
N ASP A 284 5.41 -4.40 13.93
CA ASP A 284 6.42 -5.26 13.31
C ASP A 284 6.77 -4.84 11.86
N GLY A 285 6.19 -3.73 11.36
CA GLY A 285 6.56 -3.11 10.08
C GLY A 285 5.69 -3.55 8.89
N ILE A 286 4.55 -4.22 9.14
CA ILE A 286 3.60 -4.56 8.08
C ILE A 286 2.73 -3.33 7.78
N LEU A 287 2.63 -2.95 6.51
CA LEU A 287 1.78 -1.85 6.05
C LEU A 287 0.64 -2.38 5.17
N PRO A 288 -0.56 -1.75 5.19
CA PRO A 288 -1.66 -2.14 4.35
C PRO A 288 -1.29 -2.09 2.85
N SER A 289 -1.52 -3.19 2.13
CA SER A 289 -1.25 -3.29 0.69
C SER A 289 -2.28 -4.17 -0.02
N ASN A 290 -2.16 -4.33 -1.33
CA ASN A 290 -3.07 -5.16 -2.14
C ASN A 290 -2.64 -6.63 -2.21
N GLU A 291 -1.45 -6.98 -1.74
CA GLU A 291 -0.90 -8.33 -1.84
C GLU A 291 -0.12 -8.70 -0.57
N GLY A 292 0.06 -10.00 -0.36
CA GLY A 292 0.90 -10.55 0.69
C GLY A 292 0.45 -10.16 2.11
N ARG A 293 1.42 -9.91 2.99
CA ARG A 293 1.19 -9.60 4.42
C ARG A 293 0.36 -8.33 4.61
N GLY A 294 0.59 -7.32 3.77
CA GLY A 294 -0.14 -6.06 3.85
C GLY A 294 -1.61 -6.21 3.45
N TYR A 295 -1.95 -7.16 2.58
CA TYR A 295 -3.33 -7.50 2.29
C TYR A 295 -4.04 -8.11 3.51
N VAL A 296 -3.36 -9.00 4.23
CA VAL A 296 -3.89 -9.57 5.48
C VAL A 296 -4.21 -8.47 6.50
N LEU A 297 -3.26 -7.56 6.73
CA LEU A 297 -3.48 -6.41 7.62
C LEU A 297 -4.66 -5.55 7.15
N ARG A 298 -4.72 -5.23 5.86
CA ARG A 298 -5.82 -4.45 5.28
C ARG A 298 -7.18 -5.13 5.49
N ARG A 299 -7.27 -6.44 5.25
CA ARG A 299 -8.48 -7.22 5.46
C ARG A 299 -8.96 -7.15 6.92
N ILE A 300 -8.04 -7.36 7.87
CA ILE A 300 -8.34 -7.31 9.32
C ILE A 300 -8.82 -5.90 9.71
N LEU A 301 -8.11 -4.85 9.27
CA LEU A 301 -8.47 -3.46 9.58
C LEU A 301 -9.84 -3.09 9.01
N ARG A 302 -10.09 -3.40 7.75
CA ARG A 302 -11.37 -3.11 7.10
C ARG A 302 -12.52 -3.89 7.72
N ARG A 303 -12.27 -5.12 8.16
CA ARG A 303 -13.27 -5.91 8.89
C ARG A 303 -13.59 -5.26 10.24
N ALA A 304 -12.59 -4.81 11.00
CA ALA A 304 -12.83 -4.06 12.25
C ALA A 304 -13.65 -2.78 12.03
N VAL A 305 -13.31 -1.99 11.02
CA VAL A 305 -14.04 -0.74 10.66
C VAL A 305 -15.49 -1.05 10.28
N ARG A 306 -15.76 -2.12 9.50
CA ARG A 306 -17.12 -2.54 9.17
C ARG A 306 -17.93 -2.88 10.43
N PHE A 307 -17.35 -3.66 11.35
CA PHE A 307 -18.04 -4.02 12.58
C PHE A 307 -18.27 -2.80 13.49
N GLY A 308 -17.35 -1.84 13.51
CA GLY A 308 -17.58 -0.54 14.17
C GLY A 308 -18.78 0.18 13.59
N LYS A 309 -18.92 0.20 12.27
CA LYS A 309 -20.09 0.79 11.62
C LYS A 309 -21.39 0.06 11.92
N LEU A 310 -21.37 -1.27 11.99
CA LEU A 310 -22.53 -2.07 12.41
C LEU A 310 -22.98 -1.74 13.83
N LEU A 311 -22.07 -1.36 14.71
CA LEU A 311 -22.35 -0.85 16.06
C LEU A 311 -22.77 0.63 16.08
N GLY A 312 -22.81 1.32 14.93
CA GLY A 312 -23.20 2.73 14.84
C GLY A 312 -22.06 3.75 15.01
N ILE A 313 -20.81 3.31 15.12
CA ILE A 313 -19.66 4.23 15.18
C ILE A 313 -19.48 4.88 13.80
N GLN A 314 -19.55 6.21 13.73
CA GLN A 314 -19.48 6.97 12.48
C GLN A 314 -18.10 7.52 12.19
N ASP A 315 -17.35 7.85 13.21
CA ASP A 315 -16.01 8.45 13.13
C ASP A 315 -14.91 7.38 13.19
N ALA A 316 -13.68 7.76 12.84
CA ALA A 316 -12.50 6.91 12.98
C ALA A 316 -12.25 6.57 14.46
N PHE A 317 -12.10 5.31 14.79
CA PHE A 317 -12.02 4.81 16.16
C PHE A 317 -10.87 3.84 16.42
N ILE A 318 -10.28 3.26 15.37
CA ILE A 318 -9.20 2.27 15.49
C ILE A 318 -8.01 2.84 16.28
N GLY A 319 -7.72 4.14 16.14
CA GLY A 319 -6.67 4.81 16.92
C GLY A 319 -6.88 4.76 18.43
N GLN A 320 -8.12 4.80 18.92
CA GLN A 320 -8.45 4.66 20.34
C GLN A 320 -8.29 3.22 20.80
N MET A 321 -8.71 2.25 19.98
CA MET A 321 -8.50 0.83 20.26
C MET A 321 -6.99 0.51 20.38
N ILE A 322 -6.16 1.07 19.51
CA ILE A 322 -4.70 0.93 19.56
C ILE A 322 -4.13 1.44 20.90
N ASP A 323 -4.61 2.57 21.39
CA ASP A 323 -4.17 3.14 22.67
C ASP A 323 -4.44 2.18 23.84
N VAL A 324 -5.62 1.53 23.87
CA VAL A 324 -5.98 0.53 24.86
C VAL A 324 -5.06 -0.68 24.74
N VAL A 325 -4.88 -1.23 23.53
CA VAL A 325 -3.99 -2.39 23.27
C VAL A 325 -2.57 -2.10 23.76
N ILE A 326 -2.01 -0.95 23.40
CA ILE A 326 -0.64 -0.57 23.84
C ILE A 326 -0.57 -0.48 25.36
N SER A 327 -1.57 0.11 26.01
CA SER A 327 -1.62 0.20 27.47
C SER A 327 -1.59 -1.18 28.14
N MET A 328 -2.30 -2.17 27.57
CA MET A 328 -2.38 -3.53 28.08
C MET A 328 -1.10 -4.33 27.81
N MET A 329 -0.51 -4.17 26.62
CA MET A 329 0.59 -5.00 26.14
C MET A 329 1.99 -4.44 26.43
N LYS A 330 2.14 -3.15 26.77
CA LYS A 330 3.44 -2.51 27.05
C LYS A 330 4.32 -3.22 28.11
N PRO A 331 3.78 -3.96 29.11
CA PRO A 331 4.65 -4.68 30.06
C PRO A 331 5.46 -5.80 29.37
N ALA A 332 4.89 -6.44 28.33
CA ALA A 332 5.55 -7.50 27.57
C ALA A 332 6.25 -6.98 26.32
N TYR A 333 5.72 -5.91 25.71
CA TYR A 333 6.16 -5.35 24.44
C TYR A 333 6.33 -3.83 24.55
N PRO A 334 7.36 -3.35 25.28
CA PRO A 334 7.57 -1.91 25.53
C PRO A 334 7.81 -1.11 24.25
N GLU A 335 8.31 -1.72 23.17
CA GLU A 335 8.51 -1.11 21.86
C GLU A 335 7.22 -0.58 21.21
N LEU A 336 6.04 -1.05 21.65
CA LEU A 336 4.77 -0.53 21.18
C LEU A 336 4.57 0.93 21.57
N VAL A 337 5.10 1.35 22.71
CA VAL A 337 5.01 2.75 23.17
C VAL A 337 5.79 3.68 22.24
N ASP A 338 7.01 3.28 21.87
CA ASP A 338 7.87 4.08 20.99
C ASP A 338 7.26 4.22 19.58
N LYS A 339 6.50 3.21 19.14
CA LYS A 339 5.88 3.16 17.83
C LYS A 339 4.43 3.64 17.81
N GLN A 340 3.84 4.04 18.94
CA GLN A 340 2.41 4.35 19.05
C GLN A 340 1.92 5.36 18.01
N ALA A 341 2.63 6.49 17.85
CA ALA A 341 2.25 7.51 16.88
C ALA A 341 2.25 6.99 15.43
N PHE A 342 3.24 6.16 15.08
CA PHE A 342 3.32 5.53 13.77
C PHE A 342 2.20 4.52 13.55
N ILE A 343 1.93 3.64 14.52
CA ILE A 343 0.88 2.62 14.44
C ILE A 343 -0.48 3.30 14.21
N LYS A 344 -0.81 4.32 15.00
CA LYS A 344 -2.05 5.10 14.86
C LYS A 344 -2.14 5.80 13.51
N LYS A 345 -1.04 6.37 13.02
CA LYS A 345 -1.01 7.04 11.72
C LYS A 345 -1.28 6.08 10.58
N VAL A 346 -0.61 4.92 10.56
CA VAL A 346 -0.81 3.91 9.50
C VAL A 346 -2.25 3.38 9.51
N ALA A 347 -2.76 3.03 10.69
CA ALA A 347 -4.13 2.53 10.83
C ALA A 347 -5.15 3.59 10.42
N GLY A 348 -5.00 4.83 10.89
CA GLY A 348 -5.92 5.93 10.60
C GLY A 348 -5.99 6.27 9.10
N VAL A 349 -4.87 6.32 8.40
CA VAL A 349 -4.86 6.55 6.94
C VAL A 349 -5.64 5.47 6.17
N GLU A 350 -5.54 4.20 6.56
CA GLU A 350 -6.28 3.11 5.90
C GLU A 350 -7.75 3.11 6.32
N GLU A 351 -8.05 3.44 7.58
CA GLU A 351 -9.40 3.61 8.11
C GLU A 351 -10.14 4.74 7.36
N ASP A 352 -9.54 5.93 7.24
CA ASP A 352 -10.12 7.07 6.51
C ASP A 352 -10.39 6.74 5.04
N ARG A 353 -9.44 6.08 4.37
CA ARG A 353 -9.62 5.63 2.99
C ARG A 353 -10.77 4.65 2.84
N PHE A 354 -10.92 3.74 3.80
CA PHE A 354 -12.00 2.78 3.75
C PHE A 354 -13.35 3.41 4.08
N HIS A 355 -13.40 4.32 5.04
CA HIS A 355 -14.62 5.10 5.32
C HIS A 355 -15.12 5.85 4.09
N ALA A 356 -14.22 6.45 3.30
CA ALA A 356 -14.59 7.16 2.07
C ALA A 356 -15.26 6.26 1.01
N THR A 357 -14.93 4.96 1.00
CA THR A 357 -15.45 4.00 0.00
C THR A 357 -16.49 3.03 0.58
N LEU A 358 -16.52 2.85 1.89
CA LEU A 358 -17.34 1.85 2.57
C LEU A 358 -18.84 2.03 2.29
N ASN A 359 -19.36 3.25 2.38
CA ASN A 359 -20.77 3.52 2.13
C ASN A 359 -21.18 3.18 0.70
N ALA A 360 -20.46 3.74 -0.27
CA ALA A 360 -20.72 3.51 -1.69
C ALA A 360 -20.55 2.02 -2.07
N GLY A 361 -19.54 1.35 -1.49
CA GLY A 361 -19.31 -0.08 -1.71
C GLY A 361 -20.39 -0.97 -1.09
N THR A 362 -20.85 -0.65 0.13
CA THR A 362 -21.91 -1.39 0.81
C THR A 362 -23.26 -1.18 0.10
N ASP A 363 -23.59 0.04 -0.31
CA ASP A 363 -24.82 0.34 -1.05
C ASP A 363 -24.85 -0.41 -2.38
N LEU A 364 -23.74 -0.37 -3.14
CA LEU A 364 -23.60 -1.09 -4.38
C LEU A 364 -23.69 -2.62 -4.19
N LEU A 365 -23.04 -3.16 -3.15
CA LEU A 365 -23.13 -4.59 -2.84
C LEU A 365 -24.57 -4.98 -2.50
N SER A 366 -25.27 -4.19 -1.69
CA SER A 366 -26.66 -4.43 -1.32
C SER A 366 -27.55 -4.45 -2.57
N GLU A 367 -27.38 -3.51 -3.49
CA GLU A 367 -28.09 -3.48 -4.78
C GLU A 367 -27.79 -4.74 -5.63
N MET A 368 -26.51 -5.14 -5.70
CA MET A 368 -26.09 -6.35 -6.43
C MET A 368 -26.66 -7.63 -5.83
N LEU A 369 -26.75 -7.73 -4.51
CA LEU A 369 -27.31 -8.88 -3.80
C LEU A 369 -28.84 -8.94 -4.00
N GLU A 370 -29.53 -7.80 -3.89
CA GLU A 370 -30.96 -7.73 -4.19
C GLU A 370 -31.29 -8.08 -5.65
N ASP A 371 -30.51 -7.58 -6.61
CA ASP A 371 -30.69 -7.90 -8.03
C ASP A 371 -30.49 -9.42 -8.29
N THR A 372 -29.51 -10.02 -7.59
CA THR A 372 -29.26 -11.46 -7.67
C THR A 372 -30.44 -12.26 -7.11
N LYS A 373 -31.00 -11.84 -5.95
CA LYS A 373 -32.20 -12.46 -5.36
C LYS A 373 -33.43 -12.29 -6.25
N LYS A 374 -33.66 -11.11 -6.84
CA LYS A 374 -34.78 -10.86 -7.78
C LYS A 374 -34.71 -11.75 -9.01
N LYS A 375 -33.49 -12.12 -9.45
CA LYS A 375 -33.28 -13.07 -10.56
C LYS A 375 -33.30 -14.53 -10.12
N GLN A 376 -33.70 -14.83 -8.86
CA GLN A 376 -33.70 -16.17 -8.26
C GLN A 376 -32.30 -16.82 -8.25
N GLY A 377 -31.24 -16.01 -8.31
CA GLY A 377 -29.86 -16.47 -8.17
C GLY A 377 -29.46 -16.63 -6.71
N THR A 378 -28.54 -17.56 -6.44
CA THR A 378 -27.95 -17.78 -5.11
C THR A 378 -26.47 -17.41 -5.06
N VAL A 379 -25.90 -17.02 -6.22
CA VAL A 379 -24.46 -16.75 -6.36
C VAL A 379 -24.26 -15.36 -6.97
N LEU A 380 -23.46 -14.52 -6.33
CA LEU A 380 -23.00 -13.25 -6.88
C LEU A 380 -21.83 -13.50 -7.83
N SER A 381 -21.91 -13.04 -9.08
CA SER A 381 -20.91 -13.32 -10.12
C SER A 381 -19.55 -12.72 -9.82
N GLY A 382 -18.48 -13.41 -10.26
CA GLY A 382 -17.07 -13.05 -9.95
C GLY A 382 -16.64 -11.70 -10.51
N ASP A 383 -17.17 -11.25 -11.66
CA ASP A 383 -16.93 -9.92 -12.22
C ASP A 383 -17.51 -8.80 -11.34
N LYS A 384 -18.65 -9.02 -10.69
CA LYS A 384 -19.23 -8.07 -9.72
C LYS A 384 -18.38 -8.00 -8.45
N VAL A 385 -17.92 -9.15 -7.95
CA VAL A 385 -17.00 -9.23 -6.81
C VAL A 385 -15.68 -8.53 -7.13
N PHE A 386 -15.14 -8.75 -8.33
CA PHE A 386 -13.94 -8.09 -8.81
C PHE A 386 -14.10 -6.57 -8.89
N LYS A 387 -15.24 -6.07 -9.38
CA LYS A 387 -15.54 -4.64 -9.43
C LYS A 387 -15.52 -4.00 -8.02
N LEU A 388 -16.11 -4.66 -7.03
CA LEU A 388 -16.09 -4.21 -5.63
C LEU A 388 -14.66 -4.18 -5.09
N TYR A 389 -13.86 -5.19 -5.40
CA TYR A 389 -12.47 -5.29 -4.99
C TYR A 389 -11.58 -4.20 -5.63
N ASP A 390 -11.63 -4.09 -6.96
CA ASP A 390 -10.73 -3.24 -7.74
C ASP A 390 -11.06 -1.75 -7.60
N THR A 391 -12.35 -1.39 -7.65
CA THR A 391 -12.81 0.00 -7.67
C THR A 391 -13.07 0.57 -6.27
N TYR A 392 -13.68 -0.22 -5.38
CA TYR A 392 -14.07 0.24 -4.04
C TYR A 392 -13.13 -0.28 -2.94
N GLY A 393 -12.18 -1.13 -3.30
CA GLY A 393 -11.25 -1.70 -2.35
C GLY A 393 -11.90 -2.64 -1.34
N PHE A 394 -13.06 -3.22 -1.65
CA PHE A 394 -13.71 -4.23 -0.81
C PHE A 394 -12.94 -5.55 -0.90
N PRO A 395 -12.37 -6.08 0.17
CA PRO A 395 -11.83 -7.43 0.15
C PRO A 395 -12.91 -8.42 -0.29
N TRP A 396 -12.58 -9.36 -1.18
CA TRP A 396 -13.56 -10.32 -1.68
C TRP A 396 -14.14 -11.18 -0.56
N GLU A 397 -13.35 -11.48 0.48
CA GLU A 397 -13.79 -12.20 1.67
C GLU A 397 -14.85 -11.41 2.47
N LEU A 398 -14.71 -10.08 2.52
CA LEU A 398 -15.71 -9.22 3.15
C LEU A 398 -17.01 -9.21 2.33
N THR A 399 -16.90 -9.26 1.00
CA THR A 399 -18.04 -9.41 0.11
C THR A 399 -18.73 -10.75 0.31
N ASP A 400 -17.97 -11.84 0.48
CA ASP A 400 -18.47 -13.19 0.75
C ASP A 400 -19.17 -13.28 2.12
N GLU A 401 -18.57 -12.70 3.17
CA GLU A 401 -19.16 -12.62 4.50
C GLU A 401 -20.54 -11.92 4.48
N ILE A 402 -20.62 -10.76 3.81
CA ILE A 402 -21.89 -10.03 3.69
C ILE A 402 -22.91 -10.77 2.82
N ALA A 403 -22.46 -11.47 1.76
CA ALA A 403 -23.33 -12.30 0.94
C ALA A 403 -23.92 -13.47 1.72
N LYS A 404 -23.10 -14.17 2.51
CA LYS A 404 -23.52 -15.27 3.39
C LYS A 404 -24.50 -14.82 4.46
N GLU A 405 -24.31 -13.67 5.08
CA GLU A 405 -25.28 -13.08 6.02
C GLU A 405 -26.67 -12.90 5.39
N GLN A 406 -26.73 -12.74 4.07
CA GLN A 406 -27.96 -12.61 3.30
C GLN A 406 -28.42 -13.91 2.60
N GLY A 407 -27.80 -15.04 2.88
CA GLY A 407 -28.12 -16.35 2.33
C GLY A 407 -27.66 -16.56 0.88
N LEU A 408 -26.64 -15.83 0.44
CA LEU A 408 -26.03 -15.91 -0.89
C LEU A 408 -24.57 -16.36 -0.76
N THR A 409 -23.98 -16.78 -1.88
CA THR A 409 -22.55 -17.09 -2.00
C THR A 409 -21.93 -16.24 -3.12
N ILE A 410 -20.60 -16.24 -3.23
CA ILE A 410 -19.90 -15.57 -4.33
C ILE A 410 -19.30 -16.58 -5.32
N ASP A 411 -19.12 -16.18 -6.57
CA ASP A 411 -18.35 -16.91 -7.58
C ASP A 411 -16.86 -16.57 -7.43
N LYS A 412 -16.18 -17.34 -6.59
CA LYS A 412 -14.76 -17.16 -6.30
C LYS A 412 -13.88 -17.46 -7.51
N GLU A 413 -14.20 -18.48 -8.31
CA GLU A 413 -13.43 -18.86 -9.49
C GLU A 413 -13.48 -17.74 -10.56
N GLY A 414 -14.65 -17.17 -10.81
CA GLY A 414 -14.81 -16.02 -11.70
C GLY A 414 -14.08 -14.77 -11.22
N PHE A 415 -14.02 -14.54 -9.90
CA PHE A 415 -13.20 -13.47 -9.31
C PHE A 415 -11.70 -13.70 -9.55
N GLU A 416 -11.20 -14.92 -9.29
CA GLU A 416 -9.80 -15.28 -9.51
C GLU A 416 -9.40 -15.18 -10.99
N ALA A 417 -10.28 -15.54 -11.92
CA ALA A 417 -10.08 -15.36 -13.35
C ALA A 417 -9.93 -13.88 -13.73
N SER A 418 -10.79 -13.01 -13.21
CA SER A 418 -10.71 -11.56 -13.44
C SER A 418 -9.41 -10.95 -12.87
N MET A 419 -8.96 -11.41 -11.70
CA MET A 419 -7.69 -11.02 -11.10
C MET A 419 -6.48 -11.47 -11.94
N ALA A 420 -6.52 -12.70 -12.49
CA ALA A 420 -5.47 -13.22 -13.35
C ALA A 420 -5.34 -12.41 -14.64
N GLU A 421 -6.46 -12.06 -15.27
CA GLU A 421 -6.48 -11.22 -16.47
C GLU A 421 -5.90 -9.83 -16.24
N GLN A 422 -6.23 -9.19 -15.09
CA GLN A 422 -5.64 -7.91 -14.71
C GLN A 422 -4.11 -8.01 -14.52
N LYS A 423 -3.64 -9.06 -13.85
CA LYS A 423 -2.20 -9.32 -13.65
C LYS A 423 -1.47 -9.55 -14.97
N GLU A 424 -2.09 -10.27 -15.89
CA GLU A 424 -1.51 -10.54 -17.21
C GLU A 424 -1.41 -9.26 -18.05
N ARG A 425 -2.46 -8.42 -18.07
CA ARG A 425 -2.43 -7.09 -18.71
C ARG A 425 -1.30 -6.22 -18.14
N ALA A 426 -1.13 -6.21 -16.83
CA ALA A 426 -0.06 -5.45 -16.17
C ALA A 426 1.34 -6.02 -16.51
N ARG A 427 1.50 -7.36 -16.61
CA ARG A 427 2.74 -8.02 -17.04
C ARG A 427 3.05 -7.75 -18.50
N ALA A 428 2.07 -7.84 -19.40
CA ALA A 428 2.24 -7.56 -20.82
C ALA A 428 2.65 -6.10 -21.08
N ALA A 429 2.12 -5.15 -20.31
CA ALA A 429 2.55 -3.76 -20.36
C ALA A 429 4.02 -3.56 -19.92
N ARG A 430 4.51 -4.35 -18.95
CA ARG A 430 5.92 -4.34 -18.51
C ARG A 430 6.86 -5.09 -19.45
N ALA A 431 6.41 -6.21 -20.04
CA ALA A 431 7.24 -7.05 -20.92
C ALA A 431 7.59 -6.36 -22.25
N LYS A 432 6.85 -5.37 -22.69
CA LYS A 432 7.18 -4.54 -23.86
C LYS A 432 8.45 -3.68 -23.67
N VAL A 433 8.99 -3.61 -22.45
CA VAL A 433 10.14 -2.75 -22.11
C VAL A 433 11.45 -3.53 -21.99
N SER A 434 11.45 -4.89 -21.90
CA SER A 434 12.68 -5.68 -21.81
C SER A 434 12.70 -6.78 -22.87
N ALA A 435 13.41 -6.53 -23.97
CA ALA A 435 13.84 -7.59 -24.88
C ALA A 435 14.71 -8.56 -24.10
N LYS A 436 14.31 -9.84 -24.03
CA LYS A 436 15.16 -10.89 -23.41
C LYS A 436 16.29 -11.22 -24.39
N VAL A 437 17.48 -10.73 -24.10
CA VAL A 437 18.69 -11.28 -24.71
C VAL A 437 18.90 -12.70 -24.15
N ALA A 438 19.16 -13.67 -25.02
CA ALA A 438 19.36 -15.05 -24.61
C ALA A 438 20.67 -15.16 -23.77
N THR A 439 20.58 -15.87 -22.65
CA THR A 439 21.74 -16.08 -21.77
C THR A 439 22.76 -17.01 -22.39
N PRO A 440 24.08 -16.74 -22.26
CA PRO A 440 25.14 -17.63 -22.79
C PRO A 440 25.21 -18.96 -22.02
N ASP A 441 25.58 -20.01 -22.68
CA ASP A 441 25.87 -21.30 -22.06
C ASP A 441 27.30 -21.30 -21.47
N THR A 442 27.42 -21.37 -20.16
CA THR A 442 28.69 -21.29 -19.41
C THR A 442 29.18 -22.63 -18.91
N THR A 443 28.57 -23.75 -19.29
CA THR A 443 28.88 -25.09 -18.75
C THR A 443 30.32 -25.54 -18.99
N LYS A 444 31.02 -24.93 -19.94
CA LYS A 444 32.43 -25.24 -20.29
C LYS A 444 33.43 -24.31 -19.61
N LEU A 445 32.99 -23.27 -18.92
CA LEU A 445 33.87 -22.30 -18.30
C LEU A 445 34.19 -22.67 -16.85
N ASP A 446 35.47 -22.53 -16.48
CA ASP A 446 35.90 -22.64 -15.09
C ASP A 446 35.69 -21.27 -14.41
N ALA A 447 34.63 -21.18 -13.59
CA ALA A 447 34.29 -19.96 -12.86
C ALA A 447 35.42 -19.46 -11.94
N ALA A 448 36.30 -20.35 -11.47
CA ALA A 448 37.46 -19.98 -10.65
C ALA A 448 38.58 -19.25 -11.44
N SER A 449 38.55 -19.33 -12.74
CA SER A 449 39.51 -18.62 -13.64
C SER A 449 39.07 -17.20 -13.98
N LEU A 450 37.85 -16.81 -13.62
CA LEU A 450 37.27 -15.50 -13.93
C LEU A 450 37.54 -14.52 -12.80
N THR A 451 38.00 -13.32 -13.14
CA THR A 451 38.24 -12.24 -12.18
C THR A 451 37.48 -10.96 -12.59
N THR A 452 37.16 -10.14 -11.61
CA THR A 452 36.59 -8.83 -11.82
C THR A 452 37.58 -7.79 -11.30
N GLU A 453 38.05 -6.92 -12.19
CA GLU A 453 39.00 -5.86 -11.84
C GLU A 453 38.42 -4.51 -12.23
N ASP A 454 38.48 -3.54 -11.32
CA ASP A 454 38.05 -2.14 -11.63
C ASP A 454 39.14 -1.36 -12.36
N ARG A 455 39.73 -1.98 -13.34
CA ARG A 455 40.82 -1.38 -14.17
C ARG A 455 40.64 -1.77 -15.63
N ASP A 456 40.65 -0.76 -16.50
CA ASP A 456 40.72 -0.96 -17.94
C ASP A 456 42.03 -1.66 -18.29
N GLY A 457 41.98 -2.64 -19.18
CA GLY A 457 43.20 -3.41 -19.54
C GLY A 457 43.00 -4.46 -20.62
N GLU A 458 44.07 -5.13 -20.92
CA GLU A 458 44.05 -6.29 -21.81
C GLU A 458 43.52 -7.53 -21.08
N THR A 459 42.63 -8.22 -21.76
CA THR A 459 41.98 -9.46 -21.24
C THR A 459 41.72 -10.43 -22.39
N LYS A 460 41.45 -11.69 -22.07
CA LYS A 460 41.04 -12.69 -23.07
C LYS A 460 39.52 -12.74 -23.18
N LEU A 461 39.04 -12.83 -24.43
CA LEU A 461 37.65 -13.12 -24.75
C LEU A 461 37.48 -14.66 -24.70
N LEU A 462 36.84 -15.13 -23.61
CA LEU A 462 36.70 -16.57 -23.35
C LEU A 462 35.47 -17.18 -24.00
N LEU A 463 34.42 -16.42 -24.19
CA LEU A 463 33.21 -16.86 -24.86
C LEU A 463 32.62 -15.73 -25.68
N LEU A 464 32.28 -16.06 -26.92
CA LEU A 464 31.51 -15.22 -27.83
C LEU A 464 30.19 -15.92 -28.14
N GLY A 465 29.06 -15.29 -27.92
CA GLY A 465 27.72 -15.86 -28.11
C GLY A 465 26.83 -15.00 -28.96
N LYS A 466 25.88 -15.63 -29.66
CA LYS A 466 24.80 -15.00 -30.39
C LYS A 466 23.51 -15.81 -30.18
N ASP A 467 22.42 -15.17 -29.80
CA ASP A 467 21.10 -15.81 -29.54
C ASP A 467 21.21 -17.01 -28.56
N GLY A 468 22.06 -16.89 -27.53
CA GLY A 468 22.32 -17.93 -26.52
C GLY A 468 23.20 -19.10 -26.99
N LYS A 469 23.75 -19.06 -28.18
CA LYS A 469 24.67 -20.09 -28.75
C LYS A 469 26.07 -19.54 -28.86
N GLU A 470 27.04 -20.36 -28.52
CA GLU A 470 28.47 -20.10 -28.74
C GLU A 470 28.76 -19.98 -30.25
N ILE A 471 29.49 -18.94 -30.63
CA ILE A 471 30.01 -18.71 -31.98
C ILE A 471 31.52 -18.45 -31.92
N LYS A 472 32.22 -18.73 -32.97
CA LYS A 472 33.69 -18.58 -33.04
C LYS A 472 34.12 -17.17 -33.47
N GLU A 473 33.25 -16.49 -34.21
CA GLU A 473 33.57 -15.21 -34.84
C GLU A 473 32.31 -14.39 -35.05
N ALA A 474 32.41 -13.08 -34.90
CA ALA A 474 31.32 -12.13 -35.13
C ALA A 474 31.83 -10.94 -35.93
N ALA A 475 31.11 -10.58 -37.01
CA ALA A 475 31.41 -9.48 -37.88
C ALA A 475 30.55 -8.25 -37.56
N ASP A 476 30.89 -7.13 -38.21
CA ASP A 476 30.19 -5.85 -38.11
C ASP A 476 28.66 -5.97 -38.11
N GLY A 477 28.00 -5.24 -37.21
CA GLY A 477 26.54 -5.19 -36.98
C GLY A 477 25.98 -6.40 -36.21
N THR A 478 26.80 -7.35 -35.76
CA THR A 478 26.33 -8.52 -34.98
C THR A 478 26.16 -8.18 -33.52
N GLU A 479 24.96 -8.40 -32.98
CA GLU A 479 24.71 -8.41 -31.54
C GLU A 479 25.37 -9.66 -30.92
N VAL A 480 26.14 -9.46 -29.85
CA VAL A 480 26.92 -10.52 -29.20
C VAL A 480 26.80 -10.47 -27.68
N THR A 481 26.96 -11.64 -27.08
CA THR A 481 27.24 -11.77 -25.64
C THR A 481 28.70 -12.20 -25.47
N VAL A 482 29.40 -11.57 -24.53
CA VAL A 482 30.84 -11.80 -24.33
C VAL A 482 31.15 -12.12 -22.89
N ILE A 483 32.01 -13.12 -22.64
CA ILE A 483 32.60 -13.36 -21.33
C ILE A 483 34.10 -13.12 -21.43
N LEU A 484 34.61 -12.24 -20.57
CA LEU A 484 36.01 -11.87 -20.47
C LEU A 484 36.66 -12.60 -19.30
N GLN A 485 37.96 -12.97 -19.43
CA GLN A 485 38.73 -13.57 -18.35
C GLN A 485 38.85 -12.60 -17.14
N ASN A 486 39.28 -11.35 -17.40
CA ASN A 486 39.32 -10.26 -16.42
C ASN A 486 38.32 -9.21 -16.87
N ASN A 487 37.22 -9.10 -16.16
CA ASN A 487 36.12 -8.23 -16.56
C ASN A 487 36.14 -6.90 -15.77
N PRO A 488 36.31 -5.73 -16.44
CA PRO A 488 36.29 -4.42 -15.79
C PRO A 488 34.89 -3.84 -15.64
N PHE A 489 33.87 -4.45 -16.28
CA PHE A 489 32.48 -3.91 -16.28
C PHE A 489 31.72 -4.39 -15.05
N HIS A 490 31.01 -3.47 -14.42
CA HIS A 490 30.10 -3.75 -13.31
C HIS A 490 28.75 -4.26 -13.84
N ALA A 491 28.31 -5.41 -13.36
CA ALA A 491 27.05 -6.01 -13.77
C ALA A 491 25.84 -5.34 -13.09
N GLU A 492 24.70 -5.37 -13.76
CA GLU A 492 23.40 -4.97 -13.18
C GLU A 492 23.17 -5.67 -11.82
N GLY A 493 22.84 -4.90 -10.80
CA GLY A 493 22.56 -5.44 -9.47
C GLY A 493 22.21 -4.36 -8.46
N GLY A 494 21.40 -4.72 -7.44
CA GLY A 494 21.01 -3.79 -6.39
C GLY A 494 20.25 -2.54 -6.86
N GLY A 495 19.57 -2.62 -8.01
CA GLY A 495 18.88 -1.49 -8.64
C GLY A 495 19.76 -0.62 -9.55
N GLN A 496 21.06 -0.83 -9.59
CA GLN A 496 21.98 -0.17 -10.51
C GLN A 496 22.03 -0.94 -11.85
N ILE A 497 21.93 -0.22 -12.97
CA ILE A 497 22.10 -0.80 -14.31
C ILE A 497 23.56 -1.14 -14.59
N GLY A 498 23.79 -2.06 -15.55
CA GLY A 498 25.12 -2.50 -15.95
C GLY A 498 25.95 -1.40 -16.60
N ASP A 499 27.27 -1.57 -16.59
CA ASP A 499 28.20 -0.68 -17.24
C ASP A 499 28.14 -0.81 -18.76
N THR A 500 28.60 0.25 -19.43
CA THR A 500 28.84 0.30 -20.87
C THR A 500 30.29 0.69 -21.16
N GLY A 501 30.70 0.55 -22.41
CA GLY A 501 32.05 0.92 -22.82
C GLY A 501 32.43 0.28 -24.16
N THR A 502 33.69 -0.11 -24.35
CA THR A 502 34.18 -0.71 -25.59
C THR A 502 35.10 -1.88 -25.30
N ILE A 503 35.04 -2.87 -26.17
CA ILE A 503 36.01 -4.00 -26.22
C ILE A 503 36.68 -3.94 -27.59
N THR A 504 37.99 -3.67 -27.60
CA THR A 504 38.77 -3.50 -28.82
C THR A 504 39.76 -4.68 -28.99
N GLY A 505 39.57 -5.43 -30.01
CA GLY A 505 40.53 -6.45 -30.50
C GLY A 505 41.46 -5.91 -31.58
N GLU A 506 42.29 -6.80 -32.16
CA GLU A 506 43.20 -6.43 -33.22
C GLU A 506 42.47 -6.09 -34.54
N GLU A 507 41.36 -6.79 -34.83
CA GLU A 507 40.65 -6.70 -36.13
C GLU A 507 39.20 -6.14 -35.97
N GLY A 508 38.74 -5.85 -34.76
CA GLY A 508 37.39 -5.36 -34.56
C GLY A 508 37.11 -4.70 -33.21
N VAL A 509 35.97 -4.05 -33.10
CA VAL A 509 35.54 -3.33 -31.91
C VAL A 509 34.08 -3.67 -31.59
N ILE A 510 33.80 -3.98 -30.31
CA ILE A 510 32.46 -4.13 -29.77
C ILE A 510 32.08 -2.90 -28.94
N ASP A 511 30.96 -2.31 -29.20
CA ASP A 511 30.33 -1.36 -28.30
C ASP A 511 29.50 -2.10 -27.25
N VAL A 512 29.88 -1.93 -25.99
CA VAL A 512 29.21 -2.56 -24.84
C VAL A 512 27.99 -1.73 -24.47
N GLU A 513 26.82 -2.35 -24.53
CA GLU A 513 25.53 -1.73 -24.27
C GLU A 513 24.99 -2.03 -22.87
N ASP A 514 25.29 -3.22 -22.33
CA ASP A 514 24.86 -3.62 -21.00
C ASP A 514 25.78 -4.71 -20.41
N THR A 515 25.79 -4.83 -19.09
CA THR A 515 26.57 -5.86 -18.38
C THR A 515 25.66 -6.54 -17.35
N LYS A 516 25.59 -7.87 -17.41
CA LYS A 516 24.70 -8.69 -16.58
C LYS A 516 25.45 -9.80 -15.85
N LYS A 517 24.78 -10.39 -14.88
CA LYS A 517 25.29 -11.47 -14.06
C LYS A 517 24.36 -12.68 -14.11
N LEU A 518 24.93 -13.87 -14.31
CA LEU A 518 24.22 -15.13 -14.22
C LEU A 518 23.98 -15.55 -12.75
N PRO A 519 23.05 -16.49 -12.51
CA PRO A 519 22.78 -16.99 -11.14
C PRO A 519 23.99 -17.61 -10.43
N ASP A 520 24.93 -18.18 -11.19
CA ASP A 520 26.21 -18.77 -10.72
C ASP A 520 27.29 -17.72 -10.43
N GLY A 521 27.00 -16.44 -10.70
CA GLY A 521 27.90 -15.33 -10.44
C GLY A 521 28.76 -14.88 -11.62
N ILE A 522 28.73 -15.57 -12.74
CA ILE A 522 29.51 -15.21 -13.95
C ILE A 522 28.93 -13.93 -14.56
N ILE A 523 29.80 -12.96 -14.83
CA ILE A 523 29.47 -11.70 -15.49
C ILE A 523 29.66 -11.86 -17.00
N TYR A 524 28.64 -11.41 -17.75
CA TYR A 524 28.69 -11.33 -19.19
C TYR A 524 28.27 -9.95 -19.69
N VAL A 525 28.85 -9.58 -20.83
CA VAL A 525 28.63 -8.28 -21.47
C VAL A 525 27.73 -8.48 -22.68
N ILE A 526 26.85 -7.56 -22.96
CA ILE A 526 25.99 -7.49 -24.14
C ILE A 526 26.48 -6.30 -24.98
N GLY A 527 26.63 -6.49 -26.26
CA GLY A 527 27.04 -5.41 -27.13
C GLY A 527 26.92 -5.77 -28.62
N THR A 528 27.26 -4.80 -29.46
CA THR A 528 27.22 -4.92 -30.92
C THR A 528 28.63 -4.72 -31.48
N VAL A 529 29.03 -5.59 -32.40
CA VAL A 529 30.27 -5.37 -33.15
C VAL A 529 30.10 -4.13 -34.02
N ARG A 530 30.82 -3.05 -33.67
CA ARG A 530 30.70 -1.75 -34.35
C ARG A 530 31.48 -1.75 -35.68
N GLU A 531 32.63 -2.38 -35.72
CA GLU A 531 33.49 -2.44 -36.89
C GLU A 531 34.41 -3.68 -36.86
N GLY A 532 34.67 -4.25 -38.01
CA GLY A 532 35.60 -5.37 -38.20
C GLY A 532 35.08 -6.71 -37.73
N THR A 533 35.95 -7.54 -37.18
CA THR A 533 35.66 -8.92 -36.75
C THR A 533 36.28 -9.19 -35.40
N ILE A 534 35.56 -9.88 -34.54
CA ILE A 534 36.04 -10.35 -33.23
C ILE A 534 35.86 -11.86 -33.12
N SER A 535 36.89 -12.55 -32.60
CA SER A 535 36.91 -13.99 -32.45
C SER A 535 37.07 -14.44 -30.99
N GLU A 536 36.52 -15.62 -30.69
CA GLU A 536 36.74 -16.29 -29.41
C GLU A 536 38.23 -16.61 -29.24
N GLY A 537 38.79 -16.29 -28.09
CA GLY A 537 40.22 -16.45 -27.79
C GLY A 537 41.06 -15.21 -28.05
N ASP A 538 40.49 -14.16 -28.67
CA ASP A 538 41.22 -12.92 -28.93
C ASP A 538 41.69 -12.28 -27.61
N THR A 539 42.87 -11.64 -27.71
CA THR A 539 43.31 -10.68 -26.68
C THR A 539 42.70 -9.33 -27.02
N VAL A 540 41.90 -8.83 -26.13
CA VAL A 540 41.14 -7.59 -26.34
C VAL A 540 41.40 -6.59 -25.21
N LYS A 541 41.29 -5.31 -25.53
CA LYS A 541 41.33 -4.23 -24.55
C LYS A 541 39.90 -3.81 -24.17
N ALA A 542 39.53 -4.08 -22.90
CA ALA A 542 38.25 -3.68 -22.35
C ALA A 542 38.38 -2.31 -21.67
N VAL A 543 37.52 -1.36 -22.08
CA VAL A 543 37.51 0.01 -21.57
C VAL A 543 36.10 0.41 -21.19
N VAL A 544 35.93 0.79 -19.93
CA VAL A 544 34.64 1.19 -19.36
C VAL A 544 34.36 2.66 -19.66
N ASP A 545 33.09 3.01 -19.92
CA ASP A 545 32.63 4.41 -19.95
C ASP A 545 32.72 4.99 -18.53
N ARG A 546 33.86 5.64 -18.25
CA ARG A 546 34.17 6.17 -16.91
C ARG A 546 33.23 7.31 -16.50
N GLU A 547 32.86 8.21 -17.41
CA GLU A 547 31.94 9.31 -17.10
C GLU A 547 30.58 8.77 -16.65
N ARG A 548 30.05 7.81 -17.40
CA ARG A 548 28.80 7.13 -17.07
C ARG A 548 28.87 6.36 -15.74
N ARG A 549 29.95 5.61 -15.49
CA ARG A 549 30.17 4.89 -14.22
C ARG A 549 30.24 5.85 -13.03
N GLU A 550 30.92 6.98 -13.17
CA GLU A 550 30.98 7.98 -12.11
C GLU A 550 29.61 8.59 -11.81
N ASP A 551 28.79 8.87 -12.83
CA ASP A 551 27.42 9.34 -12.64
C ASP A 551 26.54 8.29 -11.95
N LEU A 552 26.68 7.01 -12.32
CA LEU A 552 26.05 5.89 -11.61
C LEU A 552 26.49 5.83 -10.14
N ALA A 553 27.78 5.96 -9.86
CA ALA A 553 28.32 5.94 -8.49
C ALA A 553 27.80 7.12 -7.65
N ARG A 554 27.68 8.33 -8.24
CA ARG A 554 27.06 9.50 -7.58
C ARG A 554 25.60 9.23 -7.23
N ASN A 555 24.81 8.75 -8.19
CA ASN A 555 23.39 8.49 -7.97
C ASN A 555 23.18 7.30 -7.02
N HIS A 556 24.01 6.27 -7.04
CA HIS A 556 23.91 5.14 -6.12
C HIS A 556 24.23 5.56 -4.68
N THR A 557 25.31 6.31 -4.48
CA THR A 557 25.64 6.86 -3.16
C THR A 557 24.53 7.84 -2.70
N GLY A 558 24.00 8.65 -3.63
CA GLY A 558 22.84 9.51 -3.38
C GLY A 558 21.59 8.73 -2.93
N THR A 559 21.39 7.51 -3.42
CA THR A 559 20.28 6.64 -3.02
C THR A 559 20.42 6.21 -1.54
N HIS A 560 21.62 5.81 -1.10
CA HIS A 560 21.90 5.49 0.30
C HIS A 560 21.71 6.71 1.21
N MET A 561 22.20 7.87 0.79
CA MET A 561 22.04 9.11 1.55
C MET A 561 20.57 9.55 1.62
N LEU A 562 19.80 9.37 0.54
CA LEU A 562 18.35 9.62 0.52
C LEU A 562 17.61 8.71 1.51
N GLN A 563 17.94 7.42 1.55
CA GLN A 563 17.35 6.50 2.53
C GLN A 563 17.63 6.94 3.97
N ALA A 564 18.86 7.30 4.27
CA ALA A 564 19.25 7.80 5.59
C ALA A 564 18.50 9.10 5.95
N ALA A 565 18.42 10.07 5.03
CA ALA A 565 17.69 11.32 5.21
C ALA A 565 16.19 11.11 5.41
N LEU A 566 15.57 10.19 4.66
CA LEU A 566 14.17 9.83 4.86
C LEU A 566 13.93 9.24 6.25
N ARG A 567 14.85 8.41 6.75
CA ARG A 567 14.77 7.86 8.11
C ARG A 567 14.99 8.90 9.19
N GLU A 568 15.88 9.87 8.95
CA GLU A 568 16.09 11.02 9.85
C GLU A 568 14.81 11.87 9.97
N VAL A 569 14.18 12.20 8.83
CA VAL A 569 13.03 13.12 8.78
C VAL A 569 11.71 12.45 9.15
N LEU A 570 11.51 11.21 8.71
CA LEU A 570 10.22 10.49 8.83
C LEU A 570 10.22 9.44 9.95
N GLY A 571 11.41 8.99 10.39
CA GLY A 571 11.57 7.96 11.40
C GLY A 571 12.14 6.64 10.89
N GLY A 572 12.65 5.83 11.81
CA GLY A 572 13.39 4.58 11.51
C GLY A 572 12.59 3.47 10.84
N GLN A 573 11.28 3.60 10.73
CA GLN A 573 10.37 2.64 10.09
C GLN A 573 10.32 2.76 8.55
N VAL A 574 10.93 3.77 7.95
CA VAL A 574 11.09 3.88 6.50
C VAL A 574 12.00 2.76 6.02
N ASN A 575 11.50 1.94 5.08
CA ASN A 575 12.26 0.86 4.46
C ASN A 575 12.20 0.97 2.95
N GLN A 576 13.28 0.55 2.29
CA GLN A 576 13.30 0.45 0.83
C GLN A 576 12.32 -0.61 0.35
N ALA A 577 11.50 -0.26 -0.64
CA ALA A 577 10.61 -1.15 -1.37
C ALA A 577 11.12 -1.44 -2.80
N GLY A 578 12.01 -0.60 -3.31
CA GLY A 578 12.66 -0.76 -4.61
C GLY A 578 13.60 0.40 -4.89
N SER A 579 14.53 0.21 -5.82
CA SER A 579 15.43 1.25 -6.31
C SER A 579 15.74 1.06 -7.79
N LEU A 580 16.11 2.16 -8.44
CA LEU A 580 16.68 2.16 -9.79
C LEU A 580 17.71 3.29 -9.87
N VAL A 581 18.93 2.94 -10.24
CA VAL A 581 20.03 3.88 -10.36
C VAL A 581 20.45 3.95 -11.83
N LEU A 582 20.26 5.13 -12.42
CA LEU A 582 20.61 5.48 -13.79
C LEU A 582 21.70 6.58 -13.78
N PRO A 583 22.42 6.80 -14.89
CA PRO A 583 23.43 7.87 -14.93
C PRO A 583 22.83 9.28 -14.75
N ASP A 584 21.61 9.48 -15.26
CA ASP A 584 20.92 10.78 -15.27
C ASP A 584 20.03 11.04 -14.06
N ARG A 585 19.66 9.99 -13.30
CA ARG A 585 18.80 10.08 -12.12
C ARG A 585 18.84 8.83 -11.26
N LEU A 586 18.32 8.94 -10.05
CA LEU A 586 17.97 7.84 -9.18
C LEU A 586 16.48 7.80 -8.92
N ARG A 587 15.95 6.61 -8.66
CA ARG A 587 14.58 6.37 -8.23
C ARG A 587 14.61 5.52 -6.96
N PHE A 588 13.89 5.96 -5.96
CA PHE A 588 13.81 5.27 -4.68
C PHE A 588 12.36 5.07 -4.26
N ASP A 589 11.94 3.82 -4.12
CA ASP A 589 10.63 3.42 -3.67
C ASP A 589 10.73 3.02 -2.19
N PHE A 590 9.89 3.60 -1.34
CA PHE A 590 9.98 3.38 0.11
C PHE A 590 8.60 3.27 0.75
N THR A 591 8.57 2.64 1.93
CA THR A 591 7.34 2.43 2.69
C THR A 591 6.97 3.69 3.45
N TRP A 592 5.84 4.32 3.05
CA TRP A 592 5.26 5.46 3.75
C TRP A 592 3.78 5.61 3.40
N PRO A 593 2.87 5.85 4.39
CA PRO A 593 1.43 5.75 4.17
C PRO A 593 0.80 6.94 3.44
N GLU A 594 1.42 8.12 3.43
CA GLU A 594 0.84 9.37 2.92
C GLU A 594 1.83 10.16 2.01
N PRO A 595 1.37 11.15 1.24
CA PRO A 595 2.26 12.10 0.54
C PRO A 595 3.16 12.85 1.51
N LEU A 596 4.40 13.09 1.11
CA LEU A 596 5.29 13.96 1.87
C LEU A 596 4.87 15.43 1.69
N SER A 597 4.84 16.16 2.79
CA SER A 597 4.64 17.60 2.74
C SER A 597 5.86 18.31 2.12
N GLY A 598 5.63 19.51 1.54
CA GLY A 598 6.73 20.33 1.01
C GLY A 598 7.83 20.63 2.03
N LYS A 599 7.48 20.74 3.32
CA LYS A 599 8.46 20.89 4.41
C LYS A 599 9.31 19.65 4.62
N GLN A 600 8.70 18.45 4.55
CA GLN A 600 9.43 17.18 4.68
C GLN A 600 10.35 16.96 3.49
N LEU A 601 9.88 17.24 2.26
CA LEU A 601 10.70 17.13 1.06
C LEU A 601 11.92 18.08 1.14
N ALA A 602 11.70 19.33 1.52
CA ALA A 602 12.79 20.29 1.72
C ALA A 602 13.79 19.83 2.79
N ALA A 603 13.30 19.28 3.92
CA ALA A 603 14.17 18.76 4.99
C ALA A 603 14.98 17.54 4.54
N VAL A 604 14.41 16.64 3.73
CA VAL A 604 15.13 15.48 3.16
C VAL A 604 16.22 15.94 2.20
N GLU A 605 15.90 16.87 1.29
CA GLU A 605 16.88 17.44 0.34
C GLU A 605 18.00 18.18 1.08
N GLU A 606 17.66 18.96 2.11
CA GLU A 606 18.63 19.66 2.95
C GLU A 606 19.53 18.68 3.72
N ALA A 607 18.97 17.61 4.29
CA ALA A 607 19.74 16.60 5.02
C ALA A 607 20.79 15.94 4.12
N VAL A 608 20.42 15.55 2.89
CA VAL A 608 21.37 14.96 1.94
C VAL A 608 22.45 15.96 1.55
N ASN A 609 22.08 17.20 1.21
CA ASN A 609 23.05 18.22 0.78
C ASN A 609 23.96 18.66 1.93
N ARG A 610 23.49 18.67 3.18
CA ARG A 610 24.31 18.91 4.38
C ARG A 610 25.46 17.90 4.45
N GLU A 611 25.16 16.61 4.27
CA GLU A 611 26.17 15.54 4.35
C GLU A 611 27.08 15.49 3.09
N ILE A 612 26.61 16.01 1.95
CA ILE A 612 27.48 16.27 0.78
C ILE A 612 28.53 17.34 1.13
N LEU A 613 28.10 18.43 1.75
CA LEU A 613 29.00 19.53 2.17
C LEU A 613 29.99 19.11 3.25
N HIS A 614 29.62 18.15 4.11
CA HIS A 614 30.54 17.58 5.11
C HIS A 614 31.62 16.70 4.48
N ALA A 615 31.52 16.35 3.21
CA ALA A 615 32.48 15.53 2.48
C ALA A 615 32.85 14.23 3.23
N LEU A 616 31.83 13.48 3.66
CA LEU A 616 31.98 12.24 4.43
C LEU A 616 32.71 11.17 3.63
N PRO A 617 33.66 10.42 4.22
CA PRO A 617 34.31 9.31 3.55
C PRO A 617 33.32 8.19 3.27
N VAL A 618 33.39 7.60 2.08
CA VAL A 618 32.63 6.39 1.72
C VAL A 618 33.59 5.20 1.86
N ASN A 619 33.29 4.36 2.86
CA ASN A 619 34.10 3.17 3.14
C ASN A 619 33.38 1.91 2.70
N ILE A 620 34.11 1.03 2.06
CA ILE A 620 33.61 -0.27 1.57
C ILE A 620 34.44 -1.36 2.26
N LYS A 621 33.75 -2.29 2.95
CA LYS A 621 34.40 -3.40 3.64
C LYS A 621 33.64 -4.70 3.40
N GLU A 622 34.37 -5.77 3.16
CA GLU A 622 33.81 -7.11 3.16
C GLU A 622 33.96 -7.73 4.54
N MET A 623 32.89 -8.35 5.02
CA MET A 623 32.86 -8.99 6.33
C MET A 623 31.81 -10.09 6.41
N PRO A 624 31.87 -11.01 7.39
CA PRO A 624 30.82 -12.00 7.61
C PRO A 624 29.47 -11.33 7.83
N LEU A 625 28.40 -11.92 7.28
CA LEU A 625 27.02 -11.36 7.34
C LEU A 625 26.59 -11.07 8.80
N GLU A 626 26.90 -11.95 9.74
CA GLU A 626 26.54 -11.78 11.15
C GLU A 626 27.29 -10.60 11.82
N GLU A 627 28.52 -10.35 11.42
CA GLU A 627 29.30 -9.20 11.86
C GLU A 627 28.70 -7.90 11.27
N ALA A 628 28.35 -7.91 10.00
CA ALA A 628 27.70 -6.79 9.33
C ALA A 628 26.38 -6.41 10.02
N LYS A 629 25.52 -7.37 10.35
CA LYS A 629 24.29 -7.14 11.12
C LYS A 629 24.56 -6.56 12.50
N LYS A 630 25.55 -7.10 13.22
CA LYS A 630 25.94 -6.57 14.55
C LYS A 630 26.49 -5.14 14.48
N SER A 631 27.12 -4.77 13.36
CA SER A 631 27.63 -3.41 13.15
C SER A 631 26.54 -2.38 12.84
N GLY A 632 25.28 -2.80 12.76
CA GLY A 632 24.14 -1.93 12.43
C GLY A 632 23.93 -1.71 10.92
N ALA A 633 24.57 -2.50 10.05
CA ALA A 633 24.37 -2.38 8.61
C ALA A 633 22.96 -2.82 8.23
N MET A 634 22.27 -1.98 7.45
CA MET A 634 20.95 -2.30 6.92
C MET A 634 21.05 -3.33 5.80
N ALA A 635 20.23 -4.39 5.91
CA ALA A 635 20.04 -5.39 4.87
C ALA A 635 18.66 -5.22 4.23
N LEU A 636 18.55 -5.33 2.92
CA LEU A 636 17.26 -5.28 2.23
C LEU A 636 16.45 -6.53 2.55
N PHE A 637 15.16 -6.34 2.79
CA PHE A 637 14.24 -7.44 3.04
C PHE A 637 14.01 -8.25 1.74
N GLY A 638 14.24 -9.57 1.80
CA GLY A 638 13.97 -10.49 0.70
C GLY A 638 15.16 -10.80 -0.22
N GLU A 639 16.30 -10.15 -0.04
CA GLU A 639 17.53 -10.54 -0.73
C GLU A 639 18.26 -11.69 -0.02
N LYS A 640 18.78 -12.62 -0.81
CA LYS A 640 19.64 -13.71 -0.31
C LYS A 640 21.09 -13.25 -0.31
N TYR A 641 21.64 -13.09 0.87
CA TYR A 641 23.04 -12.71 1.05
C TYR A 641 23.94 -13.96 1.23
N GLY A 642 25.14 -13.92 0.70
CA GLY A 642 26.18 -14.94 0.97
C GLY A 642 26.68 -14.87 2.42
N SER A 643 27.58 -15.80 2.77
CA SER A 643 28.24 -15.82 4.09
C SER A 643 29.14 -14.60 4.35
N VAL A 644 29.70 -14.01 3.27
CA VAL A 644 30.46 -12.76 3.27
C VAL A 644 29.69 -11.73 2.48
N VAL A 645 29.61 -10.50 3.01
CA VAL A 645 28.83 -9.39 2.43
C VAL A 645 29.67 -8.12 2.36
N ARG A 646 29.40 -7.31 1.35
CA ARG A 646 30.01 -5.99 1.15
C ARG A 646 29.19 -4.94 1.87
N VAL A 647 29.78 -4.27 2.86
CA VAL A 647 29.18 -3.18 3.65
C VAL A 647 29.70 -1.86 3.12
N VAL A 648 28.80 -0.98 2.73
CA VAL A 648 29.07 0.40 2.32
C VAL A 648 28.61 1.36 3.40
N SER A 649 29.52 2.22 3.87
CA SER A 649 29.18 3.28 4.85
C SER A 649 29.59 4.64 4.33
N VAL A 650 28.69 5.63 4.50
CA VAL A 650 28.91 7.05 4.22
C VAL A 650 29.05 7.76 5.57
N GLY A 651 30.31 7.87 6.06
CA GLY A 651 30.55 8.28 7.44
C GLY A 651 29.74 7.44 8.43
N ASP A 652 29.10 8.13 9.39
CA ASP A 652 28.11 7.55 10.32
C ASP A 652 26.65 7.76 9.85
N PHE A 653 26.44 8.45 8.72
CA PHE A 653 25.12 8.82 8.23
C PHE A 653 24.36 7.65 7.60
N SER A 654 25.03 6.83 6.78
CA SER A 654 24.43 5.63 6.17
C SER A 654 25.36 4.43 6.28
N LYS A 655 24.81 3.24 6.52
CA LYS A 655 25.54 1.97 6.49
C LYS A 655 24.62 0.87 5.98
N GLU A 656 24.96 0.29 4.81
CA GLU A 656 24.08 -0.66 4.11
C GLU A 656 24.86 -1.80 3.47
N LEU A 657 24.20 -2.95 3.29
CA LEU A 657 24.71 -4.05 2.47
C LEU A 657 24.50 -3.71 1.01
N CYS A 658 25.57 -3.51 0.24
CA CYS A 658 25.46 -3.09 -1.15
C CYS A 658 26.60 -3.58 -2.02
N GLY A 659 26.27 -4.12 -3.21
CA GLY A 659 27.24 -4.56 -4.22
C GLY A 659 27.59 -3.51 -5.27
N GLY A 660 26.90 -2.36 -5.33
CA GLY A 660 27.01 -1.38 -6.40
C GLY A 660 28.25 -0.49 -6.39
N SER A 661 28.33 0.38 -7.40
CA SER A 661 29.42 1.37 -7.53
C SER A 661 29.15 2.58 -6.65
N HIS A 662 30.17 3.07 -5.95
CA HIS A 662 30.07 4.24 -5.06
C HIS A 662 31.21 5.19 -5.26
N VAL A 663 30.96 6.48 -4.96
CA VAL A 663 32.01 7.51 -4.86
C VAL A 663 32.90 7.24 -3.65
N LYS A 664 34.07 7.87 -3.62
CA LYS A 664 35.00 7.73 -2.48
C LYS A 664 34.67 8.70 -1.32
N ASN A 665 33.94 9.77 -1.65
CA ASN A 665 33.59 10.82 -0.73
C ASN A 665 32.24 11.41 -1.09
N SER A 666 31.36 11.71 -0.11
CA SER A 666 30.03 12.28 -0.37
C SER A 666 30.08 13.61 -1.13
N GLY A 667 31.15 14.39 -0.98
CA GLY A 667 31.36 15.64 -1.73
C GLY A 667 31.43 15.46 -3.24
N GLU A 668 31.79 14.26 -3.74
CA GLU A 668 31.82 13.95 -5.18
C GLU A 668 30.42 13.89 -5.81
N LEU A 669 29.33 13.81 -5.02
CA LEU A 669 27.97 13.96 -5.52
C LEU A 669 27.71 15.38 -6.06
N GLY A 670 28.48 16.39 -5.63
CA GLY A 670 28.31 17.80 -6.02
C GLY A 670 27.07 18.42 -5.38
N SER A 671 25.90 18.10 -5.86
CA SER A 671 24.62 18.48 -5.23
C SER A 671 23.57 17.39 -5.47
N PHE A 672 22.59 17.36 -4.58
CA PHE A 672 21.43 16.46 -4.66
C PHE A 672 20.17 17.31 -4.81
N ARG A 673 19.26 16.87 -5.69
CA ARG A 673 18.00 17.57 -5.93
C ARG A 673 16.86 16.57 -6.13
N LEU A 674 15.75 16.80 -5.44
CA LEU A 674 14.51 16.08 -5.66
C LEU A 674 13.80 16.54 -6.94
N ILE A 675 13.34 15.61 -7.77
CA ILE A 675 12.56 15.89 -8.97
C ILE A 675 11.07 15.73 -8.69
N SER A 676 10.70 14.59 -8.11
CA SER A 676 9.30 14.23 -7.89
C SER A 676 9.13 13.36 -6.67
N GLU A 677 7.94 13.42 -6.08
CA GLU A 677 7.46 12.49 -5.07
C GLU A 677 6.02 12.08 -5.39
N GLY A 678 5.70 10.77 -5.32
CA GLY A 678 4.37 10.28 -5.63
C GLY A 678 4.09 8.89 -5.12
N GLY A 679 2.79 8.51 -5.03
CA GLY A 679 2.38 7.15 -4.67
C GLY A 679 2.44 6.21 -5.88
N ILE A 680 2.97 5.01 -5.67
CA ILE A 680 2.99 3.94 -6.70
C ILE A 680 2.18 2.71 -6.30
N GLY A 681 1.70 2.70 -5.08
CA GLY A 681 0.88 1.65 -4.51
C GLY A 681 0.44 2.04 -3.10
N SER A 682 -0.39 1.23 -2.49
CA SER A 682 -0.81 1.50 -1.11
C SER A 682 0.38 1.34 -0.16
N GLY A 683 0.65 2.39 0.61
CA GLY A 683 1.76 2.42 1.57
C GLY A 683 3.16 2.49 0.94
N ILE A 684 3.28 2.68 -0.39
CA ILE A 684 4.57 2.83 -1.06
C ILE A 684 4.63 4.16 -1.79
N ARG A 685 5.66 4.91 -1.49
CA ARG A 685 5.97 6.21 -2.10
C ARG A 685 7.22 6.09 -2.97
N ARG A 686 7.29 6.86 -4.02
CA ARG A 686 8.43 6.96 -4.94
C ARG A 686 9.01 8.36 -4.91
N ILE A 687 10.31 8.45 -4.78
CA ILE A 687 11.07 9.68 -5.01
C ILE A 687 11.98 9.46 -6.23
N GLU A 688 12.02 10.44 -7.10
CA GLU A 688 13.06 10.59 -8.12
C GLU A 688 13.94 11.78 -7.77
N ALA A 689 15.25 11.62 -7.93
CA ALA A 689 16.24 12.64 -7.63
C ALA A 689 17.43 12.56 -8.59
N VAL A 690 18.22 13.61 -8.60
CA VAL A 690 19.44 13.73 -9.41
C VAL A 690 20.62 14.20 -8.57
N THR A 691 21.83 13.87 -9.02
CA THR A 691 23.08 14.35 -8.44
C THR A 691 23.99 14.97 -9.51
N GLY A 692 25.10 15.55 -9.09
CA GLY A 692 26.24 15.95 -9.93
C GLY A 692 25.86 16.83 -11.12
N LYS A 693 26.31 16.44 -12.30
CA LYS A 693 26.12 17.18 -13.56
C LYS A 693 24.64 17.48 -13.84
N LYS A 694 23.75 16.48 -13.62
CA LYS A 694 22.33 16.65 -13.90
C LYS A 694 21.65 17.63 -12.96
N ALA A 695 22.00 17.62 -11.68
CA ALA A 695 21.51 18.61 -10.72
C ALA A 695 21.97 20.02 -11.08
N TYR A 696 23.23 20.17 -11.52
CA TYR A 696 23.75 21.45 -12.00
C TYR A 696 23.03 21.94 -13.26
N GLU A 697 22.79 21.06 -14.24
CA GLU A 697 22.02 21.40 -15.46
C GLU A 697 20.61 21.92 -15.13
N MET A 698 19.94 21.28 -14.17
CA MET A 698 18.61 21.73 -13.71
C MET A 698 18.68 23.10 -13.05
N MET A 699 19.67 23.34 -12.18
CA MET A 699 19.83 24.67 -11.55
C MET A 699 20.11 25.77 -12.62
N LYS A 700 20.89 25.44 -13.64
CA LYS A 700 21.16 26.33 -14.75
C LYS A 700 19.90 26.62 -15.57
N ALA A 701 19.08 25.62 -15.84
CA ALA A 701 17.80 25.75 -16.54
C ALA A 701 16.81 26.62 -15.76
N ASP A 702 16.66 26.38 -14.45
CA ASP A 702 15.81 27.20 -13.58
C ASP A 702 16.25 28.67 -13.55
N ARG A 703 17.56 28.90 -13.44
CA ARG A 703 18.12 30.25 -13.48
C ARG A 703 17.82 30.94 -14.83
N SER A 704 18.00 30.22 -15.93
CA SER A 704 17.72 30.76 -17.27
C SER A 704 16.22 31.06 -17.44
N LEU A 705 15.32 30.23 -16.88
CA LEU A 705 13.88 30.50 -16.86
C LEU A 705 13.54 31.76 -16.08
N LEU A 706 14.16 31.96 -14.91
CA LEU A 706 13.98 33.15 -14.08
C LEU A 706 14.52 34.40 -14.77
N GLU A 707 15.71 34.34 -15.40
CA GLU A 707 16.31 35.43 -16.15
C GLU A 707 15.44 35.82 -17.36
N ASN A 708 14.91 34.83 -18.09
CA ASN A 708 13.97 35.06 -19.19
C ASN A 708 12.66 35.68 -18.69
N SER A 709 12.11 35.22 -17.60
CA SER A 709 10.91 35.81 -16.99
C SER A 709 11.13 37.25 -16.57
N ALA A 710 12.28 37.54 -15.94
CA ALA A 710 12.66 38.88 -15.56
C ALA A 710 12.80 39.80 -16.78
N SER A 711 13.38 39.29 -17.88
CA SER A 711 13.53 40.03 -19.16
C SER A 711 12.17 40.35 -19.77
N LEU A 712 11.22 39.39 -19.82
CA LEU A 712 9.86 39.63 -20.31
C LEU A 712 9.15 40.73 -19.51
N LEU A 713 9.38 40.75 -18.20
CA LEU A 713 8.82 41.72 -17.26
C LEU A 713 9.65 43.05 -17.25
N LYS A 714 10.69 43.17 -18.06
CA LYS A 714 11.62 44.32 -18.08
C LYS A 714 12.14 44.64 -16.67
N GLY A 715 12.60 43.62 -15.93
CA GLY A 715 13.05 43.74 -14.55
C GLY A 715 14.26 42.89 -14.23
N LYS A 716 14.65 42.86 -12.94
CA LYS A 716 15.65 41.96 -12.39
C LYS A 716 14.94 40.73 -11.84
N VAL A 717 15.68 39.62 -11.67
CA VAL A 717 15.15 38.34 -11.15
C VAL A 717 14.48 38.50 -9.78
N GLU A 718 15.10 39.32 -8.91
CA GLU A 718 14.60 39.57 -7.56
C GLU A 718 13.21 40.25 -7.55
N ASN A 719 12.88 40.98 -8.60
CA ASN A 719 11.64 41.77 -8.71
C ASN A 719 10.55 41.04 -9.52
N VAL A 720 10.77 39.78 -9.96
CA VAL A 720 9.81 39.03 -10.77
C VAL A 720 8.48 38.84 -10.04
N PRO A 721 8.43 38.38 -8.76
CA PRO A 721 7.18 38.22 -8.05
C PRO A 721 6.39 39.53 -7.93
N GLU A 722 7.03 40.61 -7.51
CA GLU A 722 6.42 41.95 -7.36
C GLU A 722 5.82 42.48 -8.69
N LYS A 723 6.55 42.27 -9.80
CA LYS A 723 6.06 42.71 -11.13
C LYS A 723 4.89 41.84 -11.61
N ILE A 724 4.86 40.56 -11.31
CA ILE A 724 3.73 39.68 -11.63
C ILE A 724 2.50 40.12 -10.81
N GLU A 725 2.63 40.36 -9.51
CA GLU A 725 1.54 40.85 -8.67
C GLU A 725 0.97 42.17 -9.18
N LYS A 726 1.86 43.08 -9.58
CA LYS A 726 1.47 44.37 -10.17
C LYS A 726 0.68 44.16 -11.47
N LEU A 727 1.16 43.34 -12.39
CA LEU A 727 0.48 43.04 -13.65
C LEU A 727 -0.90 42.39 -13.41
N LEU A 728 -1.01 41.44 -12.46
CA LEU A 728 -2.29 40.83 -12.12
C LEU A 728 -3.28 41.86 -11.55
N SER A 729 -2.79 42.82 -10.74
CA SER A 729 -3.62 43.93 -10.26
C SER A 729 -4.06 44.86 -11.40
N GLU A 730 -3.15 45.23 -12.32
CA GLU A 730 -3.48 46.03 -13.47
C GLU A 730 -4.50 45.36 -14.40
N VAL A 731 -4.37 44.07 -14.66
CA VAL A 731 -5.34 43.31 -15.46
C VAL A 731 -6.72 43.34 -14.80
N LYS A 732 -6.79 43.08 -13.47
CA LYS A 732 -8.05 43.15 -12.74
C LYS A 732 -8.70 44.53 -12.75
N ASP A 733 -7.91 45.59 -12.68
CA ASP A 733 -8.41 46.96 -12.76
C ASP A 733 -8.88 47.31 -14.18
N LEU A 734 -8.14 46.88 -15.23
CA LEU A 734 -8.56 47.04 -16.62
C LEU A 734 -9.87 46.27 -16.93
N GLU A 735 -10.03 45.04 -16.40
CA GLU A 735 -11.29 44.31 -16.54
C GLU A 735 -12.48 45.04 -15.91
N LYS A 736 -12.29 45.63 -14.72
CA LYS A 736 -13.33 46.47 -14.08
C LYS A 736 -13.64 47.72 -14.89
N GLN A 737 -12.61 48.39 -15.43
CA GLN A 737 -12.82 49.56 -16.27
C GLN A 737 -13.57 49.20 -17.55
N LEU A 738 -13.20 48.08 -18.18
CA LEU A 738 -13.89 47.57 -19.37
C LEU A 738 -15.36 47.27 -19.07
N GLU A 739 -15.66 46.63 -17.94
CA GLU A 739 -17.02 46.35 -17.52
C GLU A 739 -17.82 47.64 -17.24
N ALA A 740 -17.18 48.61 -16.60
CA ALA A 740 -17.80 49.90 -16.34
C ALA A 740 -18.10 50.68 -17.65
N LEU A 741 -17.16 50.74 -18.59
CA LEU A 741 -17.32 51.36 -19.91
C LEU A 741 -18.41 50.67 -20.73
N LYS A 742 -18.47 49.35 -20.74
CA LYS A 742 -19.55 48.58 -21.39
C LYS A 742 -20.92 48.95 -20.81
N LYS A 743 -21.02 49.07 -19.47
CA LYS A 743 -22.27 49.47 -18.79
C LYS A 743 -22.69 50.93 -19.15
N GLU A 744 -21.72 51.85 -19.23
CA GLU A 744 -21.96 53.26 -19.56
C GLU A 744 -22.38 53.42 -21.02
N GLN A 745 -21.75 52.68 -21.95
CA GLN A 745 -22.11 52.66 -23.37
C GLN A 745 -23.54 52.12 -23.55
N THR A 746 -23.86 50.99 -22.93
CA THR A 746 -25.22 50.39 -22.97
C THR A 746 -26.26 51.38 -22.44
N LYS A 747 -25.94 52.10 -21.34
CA LYS A 747 -26.83 53.09 -20.77
C LYS A 747 -27.07 54.27 -21.69
N GLY A 748 -26.02 54.80 -22.34
CA GLY A 748 -26.12 55.91 -23.30
C GLY A 748 -26.90 55.57 -24.58
N GLU A 749 -26.72 54.35 -25.10
CA GLU A 749 -27.51 53.79 -26.22
C GLU A 749 -28.99 53.67 -25.88
N LEU A 750 -29.33 53.14 -24.69
CA LEU A 750 -30.68 52.97 -24.23
C LEU A 750 -31.41 54.31 -24.01
N ASP A 751 -30.73 55.33 -23.51
CA ASP A 751 -31.32 56.67 -23.34
C ASP A 751 -31.62 57.35 -24.72
N SER A 752 -30.80 57.00 -25.76
CA SER A 752 -31.05 57.48 -27.11
C SER A 752 -32.22 56.74 -27.80
N LEU A 753 -32.43 55.47 -27.52
CA LEU A 753 -33.45 54.65 -28.11
C LEU A 753 -34.84 54.91 -27.54
N MET A 754 -34.93 55.47 -26.33
CA MET A 754 -36.21 55.89 -25.73
C MET A 754 -36.78 57.15 -26.38
N LYS A 755 -36.07 57.84 -27.34
CA LYS A 755 -36.59 58.97 -28.05
C LYS A 755 -37.71 58.63 -29.04
N ASP A 756 -37.78 57.33 -29.47
CA ASP A 756 -38.80 56.84 -30.44
C ASP A 756 -40.02 56.23 -29.70
N LEU A 757 -40.31 56.65 -28.48
CA LEU A 757 -41.38 56.17 -27.69
C LEU A 757 -42.75 56.54 -28.34
N GLN A 758 -43.58 55.57 -28.61
CA GLN A 758 -44.94 55.72 -29.05
C GLN A 758 -45.92 55.54 -27.87
N GLU A 759 -47.05 56.16 -27.93
CA GLU A 759 -48.05 56.02 -26.90
C GLU A 759 -49.44 55.69 -27.50
N LYS A 760 -50.15 54.71 -26.97
CA LYS A 760 -51.53 54.35 -27.35
C LYS A 760 -52.27 53.86 -26.14
N LYS A 761 -53.44 54.40 -25.88
CA LYS A 761 -54.29 54.09 -24.70
C LYS A 761 -53.58 54.17 -23.36
N GLY A 762 -52.69 55.13 -23.19
CA GLY A 762 -51.93 55.30 -21.99
C GLY A 762 -50.80 54.29 -21.74
N ILE A 763 -50.45 53.50 -22.76
CA ILE A 763 -49.37 52.57 -22.71
C ILE A 763 -48.26 53.07 -23.68
N SER A 764 -47.08 53.30 -23.13
CA SER A 764 -45.90 53.63 -23.92
C SER A 764 -45.25 52.39 -24.50
N PHE A 765 -44.83 52.41 -25.77
CA PHE A 765 -44.17 51.27 -26.37
C PHE A 765 -43.17 51.68 -27.45
N PHE A 766 -42.11 50.84 -27.58
CA PHE A 766 -41.08 51.01 -28.61
C PHE A 766 -40.40 49.72 -28.92
N GLY A 767 -39.51 49.74 -29.90
CA GLY A 767 -38.63 48.68 -30.24
C GLY A 767 -37.30 49.19 -30.72
N ALA A 768 -36.23 48.52 -30.38
CA ALA A 768 -34.91 48.96 -30.71
C ALA A 768 -33.94 47.79 -30.97
N VAL A 769 -32.96 48.11 -31.81
CA VAL A 769 -31.79 47.22 -31.98
C VAL A 769 -30.73 47.72 -31.04
N VAL A 770 -30.17 46.84 -30.18
CA VAL A 770 -29.16 47.14 -29.18
C VAL A 770 -27.93 46.27 -29.40
N GLN A 771 -26.79 46.77 -29.02
CA GLN A 771 -25.58 45.91 -29.01
C GLN A 771 -25.54 45.09 -27.73
N ALA A 772 -25.57 43.77 -27.90
CA ALA A 772 -25.37 42.81 -26.78
C ALA A 772 -24.68 41.55 -27.31
N ASP A 773 -23.69 41.06 -26.58
CA ASP A 773 -22.80 39.99 -27.02
C ASP A 773 -23.54 38.61 -27.02
N ASN A 774 -24.59 38.47 -26.17
CA ASN A 774 -25.38 37.26 -26.02
C ASN A 774 -26.79 37.55 -25.49
N MET A 775 -27.61 36.52 -25.35
CA MET A 775 -28.99 36.59 -24.83
C MET A 775 -29.06 37.13 -23.40
N ASP A 776 -28.07 36.80 -22.54
CA ASP A 776 -28.07 37.21 -21.14
C ASP A 776 -27.78 38.71 -21.03
N ASP A 777 -26.91 39.26 -21.86
CA ASP A 777 -26.62 40.70 -21.92
C ASP A 777 -27.81 41.49 -22.50
N LEU A 778 -28.48 40.94 -23.53
CA LEU A 778 -29.72 41.52 -24.04
C LEU A 778 -30.82 41.55 -22.97
N ARG A 779 -30.88 40.52 -22.11
CA ARG A 779 -31.80 40.48 -20.96
C ARG A 779 -31.49 41.58 -19.95
N LYS A 780 -30.21 41.72 -19.57
CA LYS A 780 -29.80 42.80 -18.66
C LYS A 780 -30.17 44.18 -19.21
N ALA A 781 -29.97 44.40 -20.52
CA ALA A 781 -30.42 45.63 -21.20
C ALA A 781 -31.95 45.81 -21.12
N ALA A 782 -32.72 44.74 -21.33
CA ALA A 782 -34.16 44.79 -21.22
C ALA A 782 -34.65 45.03 -19.77
N ASP A 783 -33.95 44.50 -18.76
CA ASP A 783 -34.28 44.78 -17.36
C ASP A 783 -34.04 46.27 -16.99
N VAL A 784 -32.98 46.88 -17.56
CA VAL A 784 -32.71 48.33 -17.40
C VAL A 784 -33.80 49.15 -18.04
N VAL A 785 -34.26 48.81 -19.25
CA VAL A 785 -35.37 49.51 -19.95
C VAL A 785 -36.67 49.36 -19.15
N LYS A 786 -36.93 48.16 -18.65
CA LYS A 786 -38.13 47.88 -17.83
C LYS A 786 -38.16 48.75 -16.56
N ALA A 787 -37.02 48.95 -15.90
CA ALA A 787 -36.92 49.80 -14.70
C ALA A 787 -37.22 51.29 -14.97
N LYS A 788 -37.07 51.75 -16.23
CA LYS A 788 -37.34 53.12 -16.64
C LYS A 788 -38.74 53.35 -17.24
N LEU A 789 -39.35 52.28 -17.76
CA LEU A 789 -40.63 52.31 -18.45
C LEU A 789 -41.77 51.81 -17.52
N GLU A 790 -42.28 52.70 -16.71
CA GLU A 790 -43.31 52.36 -15.68
C GLU A 790 -44.59 51.71 -16.23
N ASN A 791 -45.13 52.29 -17.32
CA ASN A 791 -46.32 51.75 -17.99
C ASN A 791 -46.09 51.54 -19.49
N GLY A 792 -45.49 50.40 -19.84
CA GLY A 792 -45.20 50.19 -21.22
C GLY A 792 -44.89 48.78 -21.65
N ALA A 793 -44.59 48.62 -22.94
CA ALA A 793 -44.16 47.37 -23.56
C ALA A 793 -43.05 47.66 -24.56
N PHE A 794 -42.06 46.80 -24.65
CA PHE A 794 -40.99 46.98 -25.63
C PHE A 794 -40.45 45.70 -26.15
N ILE A 795 -39.76 45.80 -27.28
CA ILE A 795 -38.99 44.66 -27.85
C ILE A 795 -37.59 45.16 -28.17
N LEU A 796 -36.59 44.44 -27.66
CA LEU A 796 -35.18 44.66 -27.99
C LEU A 796 -34.66 43.49 -28.83
N GLY A 797 -33.76 43.79 -29.77
CA GLY A 797 -33.15 42.84 -30.63
C GLY A 797 -31.62 43.06 -30.72
N THR A 798 -30.87 42.03 -30.89
CA THR A 798 -29.44 42.06 -31.15
C THR A 798 -29.00 40.97 -32.12
N VAL A 799 -27.89 41.14 -32.78
CA VAL A 799 -27.18 40.09 -33.51
C VAL A 799 -26.01 39.63 -32.68
N SER A 800 -25.98 38.31 -32.41
CA SER A 800 -24.90 37.67 -31.70
C SER A 800 -24.35 36.51 -32.56
N GLY A 801 -23.15 36.69 -33.12
CA GLY A 801 -22.65 35.82 -34.19
C GLY A 801 -23.61 35.74 -35.37
N ASP A 802 -24.03 34.54 -35.80
CA ASP A 802 -24.93 34.28 -36.94
C ASP A 802 -26.42 34.20 -36.52
N LYS A 803 -26.77 34.67 -35.33
CA LYS A 803 -28.14 34.54 -34.77
C LYS A 803 -28.70 35.88 -34.36
N VAL A 804 -29.99 36.03 -34.54
CA VAL A 804 -30.79 37.12 -33.98
C VAL A 804 -31.33 36.68 -32.63
N ASN A 805 -31.21 37.50 -31.63
CA ASN A 805 -31.82 37.35 -30.34
C ASN A 805 -32.86 38.49 -30.11
N LEU A 806 -34.03 38.16 -29.63
CA LEU A 806 -35.11 39.09 -29.35
C LEU A 806 -35.61 38.88 -27.93
N VAL A 807 -35.79 39.96 -27.16
CA VAL A 807 -36.41 39.97 -25.84
C VAL A 807 -37.52 41.02 -25.84
N GLY A 808 -38.70 40.62 -25.38
CA GLY A 808 -39.80 41.51 -25.18
C GLY A 808 -40.34 41.50 -23.77
N MET A 809 -40.60 42.68 -23.21
CA MET A 809 -41.19 42.85 -21.86
C MET A 809 -42.34 43.83 -21.88
N ALA A 810 -43.32 43.61 -20.99
CA ALA A 810 -44.49 44.43 -20.82
C ALA A 810 -44.82 44.62 -19.30
N SER A 811 -45.26 45.81 -18.96
CA SER A 811 -45.75 46.09 -17.59
C SER A 811 -47.07 45.36 -17.30
N PRO A 812 -47.46 45.19 -16.03
CA PRO A 812 -48.74 44.60 -15.69
C PRO A 812 -49.95 45.36 -16.31
N GLU A 813 -49.81 46.65 -16.45
CA GLU A 813 -50.83 47.54 -17.04
C GLU A 813 -50.93 47.30 -18.56
N ALA A 814 -49.83 47.17 -19.25
CA ALA A 814 -49.79 46.84 -20.69
C ALA A 814 -50.38 45.44 -20.97
N VAL A 815 -50.09 44.47 -20.08
CA VAL A 815 -50.71 43.13 -20.17
C VAL A 815 -52.22 43.18 -19.97
N LYS A 816 -52.71 43.99 -19.01
CA LYS A 816 -54.16 44.20 -18.79
C LYS A 816 -54.80 44.90 -20.00
N ALA A 817 -54.06 45.77 -20.67
CA ALA A 817 -54.53 46.44 -21.90
C ALA A 817 -54.57 45.52 -23.13
N GLY A 818 -54.15 44.26 -23.02
CA GLY A 818 -54.21 43.26 -24.06
C GLY A 818 -52.90 42.88 -24.72
N VAL A 819 -51.77 43.49 -24.27
CA VAL A 819 -50.44 43.16 -24.80
C VAL A 819 -49.99 41.77 -24.32
N HIS A 820 -49.47 40.96 -25.23
CA HIS A 820 -48.95 39.63 -24.93
C HIS A 820 -47.60 39.43 -25.57
N MET A 821 -46.53 39.56 -24.82
CA MET A 821 -45.15 39.58 -25.35
C MET A 821 -44.74 38.26 -26.01
N GLY A 822 -45.29 37.11 -25.59
CA GLY A 822 -45.06 35.84 -26.26
C GLY A 822 -45.57 35.83 -27.73
N LYS A 823 -46.70 36.51 -28.04
CA LYS A 823 -47.20 36.67 -29.39
C LYS A 823 -46.38 37.71 -30.19
N VAL A 824 -45.97 38.78 -29.50
CA VAL A 824 -45.13 39.86 -30.09
C VAL A 824 -43.77 39.28 -30.57
N VAL A 825 -43.02 38.63 -29.68
CA VAL A 825 -41.72 38.13 -30.07
C VAL A 825 -41.79 36.97 -31.06
N SER A 826 -42.87 36.18 -31.03
CA SER A 826 -43.14 35.13 -32.01
C SER A 826 -43.40 35.69 -33.40
N LYS A 827 -44.18 36.82 -33.51
CA LYS A 827 -44.42 37.53 -34.79
C LYS A 827 -43.14 38.14 -35.32
N ALA A 828 -42.35 38.76 -34.44
CA ALA A 828 -41.04 39.34 -34.80
C ALA A 828 -40.03 38.30 -35.24
N ALA A 829 -39.94 37.18 -34.53
CA ALA A 829 -38.98 36.12 -34.89
C ALA A 829 -39.27 35.42 -36.19
N LYS A 830 -40.53 35.33 -36.60
CA LYS A 830 -40.91 34.77 -37.94
C LYS A 830 -40.36 35.61 -39.09
N VAL A 831 -40.19 36.94 -38.88
CA VAL A 831 -39.59 37.81 -39.91
C VAL A 831 -38.13 37.47 -40.18
N CYS A 832 -37.40 37.12 -39.15
CA CYS A 832 -35.99 36.68 -39.24
C CYS A 832 -35.81 35.18 -39.29
N GLY A 833 -36.79 34.43 -39.76
CA GLY A 833 -36.69 32.99 -40.00
C GLY A 833 -36.49 32.18 -38.74
N GLY A 834 -37.07 32.59 -37.62
CA GLY A 834 -36.94 31.99 -36.33
C GLY A 834 -38.25 31.72 -35.60
N GLY A 835 -38.16 31.49 -34.30
CA GLY A 835 -39.28 31.23 -33.42
C GLY A 835 -38.95 31.50 -31.98
N GLY A 836 -40.00 31.56 -31.20
CA GLY A 836 -39.90 31.77 -29.74
C GLY A 836 -41.27 32.04 -29.14
N GLY A 837 -41.28 32.38 -27.89
CA GLY A 837 -42.51 32.64 -27.14
C GLY A 837 -42.21 32.91 -25.68
N GLY A 838 -43.24 32.97 -24.87
CA GLY A 838 -43.14 33.23 -23.44
C GLY A 838 -44.41 33.63 -22.81
N LYS A 839 -44.35 34.17 -21.61
CA LYS A 839 -45.49 34.68 -20.83
C LYS A 839 -45.94 36.05 -21.37
N PRO A 840 -47.16 36.50 -21.04
CA PRO A 840 -47.65 37.82 -21.47
C PRO A 840 -46.74 38.97 -21.10
N ALA A 841 -46.10 38.92 -19.94
CA ALA A 841 -45.25 40.00 -19.42
C ALA A 841 -43.78 39.93 -19.92
N VAL A 842 -43.25 38.73 -20.23
CA VAL A 842 -41.83 38.54 -20.62
C VAL A 842 -41.76 37.40 -21.60
N ALA A 843 -41.03 37.61 -22.71
CA ALA A 843 -40.86 36.57 -23.75
C ALA A 843 -39.54 36.75 -24.50
N GLN A 844 -39.06 35.65 -25.08
CA GLN A 844 -37.80 35.58 -25.82
C GLN A 844 -37.98 34.84 -27.11
N ALA A 845 -37.21 35.20 -28.09
CA ALA A 845 -37.18 34.48 -29.39
C ALA A 845 -35.81 34.58 -30.04
N GLY A 846 -35.57 33.72 -30.99
CA GLY A 846 -34.36 33.77 -31.83
C GLY A 846 -34.70 33.64 -33.29
N GLY A 847 -33.78 34.16 -34.15
CA GLY A 847 -33.87 34.05 -35.62
C GLY A 847 -32.52 33.74 -36.24
N ARG A 848 -32.58 33.37 -37.52
CA ARG A 848 -31.37 33.04 -38.31
C ARG A 848 -30.94 34.11 -39.32
N ASP A 849 -31.89 34.92 -39.74
CA ASP A 849 -31.65 35.96 -40.73
C ASP A 849 -31.30 37.28 -40.04
N THR A 850 -30.02 37.54 -39.88
CA THR A 850 -29.50 38.72 -39.18
C THR A 850 -29.74 40.03 -39.92
N ALA A 851 -29.88 40.00 -41.27
CA ALA A 851 -30.16 41.18 -42.08
C ALA A 851 -31.58 41.74 -41.86
N LYS A 852 -32.48 40.95 -41.33
CA LYS A 852 -33.89 41.29 -41.07
C LYS A 852 -34.16 41.68 -39.60
N LEU A 853 -33.15 41.92 -38.80
CA LEU A 853 -33.34 42.25 -37.39
C LEU A 853 -34.16 43.53 -37.21
N GLU A 854 -33.85 44.58 -37.91
CA GLU A 854 -34.61 45.87 -37.84
C GLU A 854 -36.09 45.68 -38.23
N GLU A 855 -36.33 44.89 -39.33
CA GLU A 855 -37.67 44.58 -39.78
C GLU A 855 -38.44 43.73 -38.72
N ALA A 856 -37.76 42.80 -38.10
CA ALA A 856 -38.32 41.99 -37.02
C ALA A 856 -38.74 42.84 -35.82
N VAL A 857 -37.86 43.76 -35.36
CA VAL A 857 -38.15 44.70 -34.30
C VAL A 857 -39.35 45.60 -34.65
N LYS A 858 -39.42 46.16 -35.87
CA LYS A 858 -40.56 46.96 -36.38
C LYS A 858 -41.87 46.17 -36.38
N ALA A 859 -41.79 44.87 -36.84
CA ALA A 859 -42.94 43.99 -36.82
C ALA A 859 -43.45 43.69 -35.38
N GLY A 860 -42.50 43.62 -34.43
CA GLY A 860 -42.82 43.50 -33.00
C GLY A 860 -43.50 44.72 -32.46
N VAL A 861 -43.02 45.94 -32.78
CA VAL A 861 -43.69 47.19 -32.39
C VAL A 861 -45.10 47.32 -32.99
N ALA A 862 -45.23 46.99 -34.27
CA ALA A 862 -46.57 46.95 -34.91
C ALA A 862 -47.51 45.94 -34.23
N ALA A 863 -46.97 44.76 -33.83
CA ALA A 863 -47.78 43.78 -33.09
C ALA A 863 -48.24 44.31 -31.73
N ILE A 864 -47.43 45.09 -31.01
CA ILE A 864 -47.84 45.76 -29.76
C ILE A 864 -48.94 46.77 -30.05
N ALA A 865 -48.75 47.65 -31.09
CA ALA A 865 -49.75 48.62 -31.48
C ALA A 865 -51.10 48.00 -31.89
N ASP A 866 -51.10 46.88 -32.64
CA ASP A 866 -52.26 46.12 -33.06
C ASP A 866 -53.03 45.53 -31.87
N MET A 867 -52.32 45.08 -30.82
CA MET A 867 -52.95 44.53 -29.61
C MET A 867 -53.58 45.59 -28.70
N LEU A 868 -53.11 46.83 -28.82
CA LEU A 868 -53.67 47.96 -28.08
C LEU A 868 -54.95 48.53 -28.80
N GLY A 869 -55.30 48.05 -29.94
CA GLY A 869 -56.50 48.37 -30.73
C GLY A 869 -56.44 49.66 -31.43
#